data_d1133d1ebd8786992fef74d498410891
#
_entry.id   d1133d1ebd8786992fef74d498410891
#
_cell.length_a   1.000
_cell.length_b   1.000
_cell.length_c   1.000
_cell.angle_alpha   90.00
_cell.angle_beta   90.00
_cell.angle_gamma   90.00
#
_symmetry.space_group_name_H-M   'P 1'
#
loop_
_entity.id
_entity.type
_entity.pdbx_description
1 polymer ?
#
loop_
_entity_poly.entity_id
_entity_poly.type
_entity_poly.pdbx_seq_one_letter_code
_entity_poly.pdbx_strand_id
1 'polypeptide(L)'
;MNDEKRDEEIIEENESPNEATDNNATDEEETVERHSDYKPVNRFDASAVHHLSGMYQNWFLDYASYVILERAVPHIEDGLKPVQRRILHSMKRMDDGRYNKVANIVGHTMQFHPHGDASIGDALVQMGQKDLLVDTQGNWGNVLTGDRAAAPRYIEARLSKFALDTVFNPKTTEWQHSYDGRNKEPVTLPVKFPLLLAQGAEGIAVGLSSKILPHNFNELCDAAISCLRGEEFHLYPDFPTGGSIDVSKYNDGQRGGVLKVRAKIEKINSKTLVIKEIPFTKTTVTLIDSILKAVEKGKIKAKRVDDNTAAEVEILVHLAPGVSSDKTIDALYAFSDCEINISPNCCVIEDNKPKFLTVSDVLRHSVEATKELLRKELEIRKAELEEQLFFASLEKIFIEERIYKGKPFENAKDMDAACEYVDERLTPFYPQFIREVRKEDILRLMEIKMQRILKFNKDKADELMARINKELKGIKRDLAHMTDVTIRWFEFIKDKYGAEHPRRTEIRNFESIEVSTVVEANEKLYINRQEGFIGTGLKKDEFVCNCSDLDDIIIFYKDGKYKIIRVQDKIFVGKNIQYVNVFKRNDKRTVYNVVYRDGLKGPYFLKRFYVASCTRDKEYDLTQGKPQSRIMYLTGNPNGEAEVIKVTLEATAMTTHRSSIFLLRDFSKVGIKNRTAKGVILTKKPVNRISLKQQGHSTLGAIKVWFDPDVNRINYDERGNYLGEFKDPETILVMLKNGEYYLTNFDTSNHYDDNIMHIEKYDERKVWTAIYRDAEKDNQLYVKRMVLNASKRRQRFIGDNPKSVITLLSDNAYPRILVKFGGEDAAQEDLIIDINEFVKFYKYQSVAKRVSAYEIASIEELEPTHYPEPDGEDPEEEEESKTGEQESKANMDMAMAEEKDPDTGKTRKHIIDEKTGQLDLFGSDV
;
A
#
# COMPACT_ATOMS: atom_id res chain seq x y z
N MET A 1 -54.35 39.06 -12.35
CA MET A 1 -54.85 40.04 -11.36
C MET A 1 -54.05 39.76 -10.09
N ASN A 2 -53.25 40.75 -9.73
CA ASN A 2 -52.55 40.99 -8.45
C ASN A 2 -51.62 39.93 -7.97
N ASP A 3 -50.31 40.03 -8.20
CA ASP A 3 -49.27 40.88 -7.55
C ASP A 3 -49.31 40.86 -6.01
N GLU A 4 -48.35 40.14 -5.45
CA GLU A 4 -47.68 40.58 -4.22
C GLU A 4 -46.24 40.03 -4.23
N LYS A 5 -45.32 40.98 -4.42
CA LYS A 5 -43.88 40.85 -4.19
C LYS A 5 -43.63 40.70 -2.69
N ARG A 6 -42.75 39.77 -2.30
CA ARG A 6 -42.04 39.85 -1.02
C ARG A 6 -40.55 39.72 -1.27
N ASP A 7 -39.88 40.69 -0.70
CA ASP A 7 -38.46 40.95 -0.78
C ASP A 7 -37.61 39.80 -0.19
N GLU A 8 -36.62 39.33 -0.95
CA GLU A 8 -35.53 38.49 -0.44
C GLU A 8 -34.44 39.43 0.08
N GLU A 9 -34.21 39.41 1.39
CA GLU A 9 -32.99 39.95 1.99
C GLU A 9 -31.81 39.02 1.74
N ILE A 10 -30.86 39.53 0.96
CA ILE A 10 -29.57 38.93 0.75
C ILE A 10 -28.70 39.22 1.96
N ILE A 11 -28.31 38.19 2.70
CA ILE A 11 -27.24 38.26 3.70
C ILE A 11 -25.92 37.98 3.00
N GLU A 12 -25.09 39.02 2.85
CA GLU A 12 -23.73 38.94 2.40
C GLU A 12 -22.86 38.27 3.48
N GLU A 13 -22.29 37.11 3.18
CA GLU A 13 -21.19 36.50 3.92
C GLU A 13 -19.87 37.19 3.53
N ASN A 14 -19.23 37.84 4.49
CA ASN A 14 -17.89 38.40 4.37
C ASN A 14 -16.84 37.31 4.36
N GLU A 15 -16.29 37.00 3.20
CA GLU A 15 -15.01 36.31 3.08
C GLU A 15 -13.84 37.30 3.23
N SER A 16 -12.91 37.00 4.13
CA SER A 16 -11.65 37.71 4.26
C SER A 16 -10.58 37.02 3.39
N PRO A 17 -9.92 37.71 2.47
CA PRO A 17 -8.75 37.15 1.81
C PRO A 17 -7.48 37.52 2.54
N ASN A 18 -6.69 36.50 2.89
CA ASN A 18 -5.27 36.66 3.20
C ASN A 18 -4.47 36.67 1.90
N GLU A 19 -3.94 37.78 1.52
CA GLU A 19 -2.80 37.85 0.60
C GLU A 19 -1.69 38.67 1.25
N ALA A 20 -0.56 38.00 1.45
CA ALA A 20 0.71 38.62 1.77
C ALA A 20 1.38 38.99 0.46
N THR A 21 1.57 40.29 0.22
CA THR A 21 2.51 40.80 -0.77
C THR A 21 3.54 41.67 -0.11
N ASP A 22 4.78 41.16 -0.21
CA ASP A 22 6.00 41.88 0.03
C ASP A 22 6.17 42.99 -1.01
N ASN A 23 6.38 44.23 -0.58
CA ASN A 23 7.01 45.27 -1.39
C ASN A 23 7.74 46.26 -0.51
N ASN A 24 9.08 46.17 -0.61
CA ASN A 24 9.99 47.26 -0.22
C ASN A 24 9.79 48.47 -1.10
N ALA A 25 9.59 49.63 -0.52
CA ALA A 25 10.00 50.91 -1.05
C ALA A 25 10.21 51.90 0.12
N THR A 26 11.31 52.53 0.08
CA THR A 26 11.90 53.50 0.96
C THR A 26 11.16 54.86 0.95
N ASP A 27 11.32 55.53 2.11
CA ASP A 27 11.37 56.97 2.35
C ASP A 27 10.06 57.78 2.34
N GLU A 28 9.71 58.27 3.47
CA GLU A 28 9.77 59.67 3.94
C GLU A 28 8.92 59.84 5.20
N GLU A 29 9.57 60.34 6.25
CA GLU A 29 8.96 60.74 7.51
C GLU A 29 7.96 61.90 7.29
N GLU A 30 6.66 61.65 7.48
CA GLU A 30 5.71 62.66 7.93
C GLU A 30 5.07 62.19 9.23
N THR A 31 5.46 62.79 10.33
CA THR A 31 4.87 62.67 11.64
C THR A 31 3.47 63.30 11.64
N VAL A 32 2.43 62.47 11.43
CA VAL A 32 1.04 62.84 11.70
C VAL A 32 0.75 62.41 13.14
N GLU A 33 0.84 63.36 14.07
CA GLU A 33 0.27 63.17 15.42
C GLU A 33 -1.23 62.92 15.32
N ARG A 34 -1.64 61.67 15.37
CA ARG A 34 -3.03 61.30 15.63
C ARG A 34 -3.25 61.40 17.14
N HIS A 35 -3.86 62.51 17.57
CA HIS A 35 -4.46 62.58 18.89
C HIS A 35 -5.58 61.55 18.95
N SER A 36 -5.29 60.45 19.57
CA SER A 36 -6.31 59.50 19.99
C SER A 36 -6.89 60.05 21.30
N ASP A 37 -8.18 60.41 21.30
CA ASP A 37 -8.95 60.76 22.51
C ASP A 37 -9.19 59.56 23.45
N TYR A 38 -8.35 58.55 23.38
CA TYR A 38 -8.36 57.45 24.31
C TYR A 38 -7.71 57.84 25.61
N LYS A 39 -8.54 58.37 26.55
CA LYS A 39 -8.12 58.47 27.95
C LYS A 39 -8.11 57.08 28.54
N PRO A 40 -6.91 56.51 28.93
CA PRO A 40 -6.91 55.27 29.63
C PRO A 40 -7.68 55.43 30.94
N VAL A 41 -8.69 54.63 31.12
CA VAL A 41 -9.46 54.51 32.36
C VAL A 41 -8.51 54.01 33.42
N ASN A 42 -7.91 54.94 34.19
CA ASN A 42 -7.09 54.67 35.37
C ASN A 42 -7.97 54.20 36.51
N ARG A 43 -8.58 53.02 36.40
CA ARG A 43 -9.06 52.18 37.47
C ARG A 43 -8.75 50.75 37.11
N PHE A 44 -7.49 50.40 37.22
CA PHE A 44 -7.16 49.00 37.37
C PHE A 44 -7.62 48.58 38.74
N ASP A 45 -8.79 47.97 38.82
CA ASP A 45 -9.12 47.09 39.92
C ASP A 45 -8.10 45.96 39.88
N ALA A 46 -7.17 45.94 40.82
CA ALA A 46 -6.10 44.92 40.90
C ALA A 46 -6.65 43.50 40.91
N SER A 47 -7.92 43.33 41.27
CA SER A 47 -8.65 42.07 41.22
C SER A 47 -9.03 41.65 39.79
N ALA A 48 -9.04 42.58 38.84
CA ALA A 48 -9.38 42.31 37.44
C ALA A 48 -8.17 42.17 36.49
N VAL A 49 -6.94 42.28 37.02
CA VAL A 49 -5.72 42.10 36.21
C VAL A 49 -5.35 40.63 36.15
N HIS A 50 -5.64 40.02 35.03
CA HIS A 50 -5.17 38.67 34.72
C HIS A 50 -3.80 38.67 34.07
N HIS A 51 -2.80 38.14 34.76
CA HIS A 51 -1.47 37.98 34.18
C HIS A 51 -1.47 36.92 33.09
N LEU A 52 -0.85 37.16 31.94
CA LEU A 52 -0.74 36.24 30.85
C LEU A 52 -0.19 34.87 31.25
N SER A 53 0.76 34.85 32.19
CA SER A 53 1.30 33.62 32.79
C SER A 53 0.22 32.81 33.50
N GLY A 54 -0.69 33.46 34.27
CA GLY A 54 -1.81 32.79 34.93
C GLY A 54 -2.83 32.25 33.93
N MET A 55 -3.08 32.98 32.81
CA MET A 55 -3.94 32.50 31.75
C MET A 55 -3.38 31.22 31.10
N TYR A 56 -2.07 31.18 30.82
CA TYR A 56 -1.42 29.98 30.29
C TYR A 56 -1.35 28.86 31.34
N GLN A 57 -1.02 29.16 32.55
CA GLN A 57 -0.85 28.18 33.62
C GLN A 57 -2.16 27.50 34.07
N ASN A 58 -3.26 28.27 34.08
CA ASN A 58 -4.55 27.77 34.57
C ASN A 58 -5.51 27.51 33.40
N TRP A 59 -5.96 28.55 32.73
CA TRP A 59 -7.07 28.43 31.74
C TRP A 59 -6.71 27.65 30.51
N PHE A 60 -5.52 27.89 29.94
CA PHE A 60 -5.09 27.15 28.75
C PHE A 60 -4.80 25.70 29.09
N LEU A 61 -4.18 25.43 30.24
CA LEU A 61 -3.89 24.07 30.66
C LEU A 61 -5.17 23.29 30.96
N ASP A 62 -6.13 23.91 31.67
CA ASP A 62 -7.45 23.33 31.94
C ASP A 62 -8.19 23.02 30.64
N TYR A 63 -8.20 23.99 29.69
CA TYR A 63 -8.80 23.77 28.38
C TYR A 63 -8.09 22.68 27.57
N ALA A 64 -6.78 22.67 27.56
CA ALA A 64 -5.99 21.65 26.89
C ALA A 64 -6.25 20.26 27.47
N SER A 65 -6.27 20.14 28.79
CA SER A 65 -6.60 18.91 29.51
C SER A 65 -8.01 18.43 29.17
N TYR A 66 -8.99 19.33 29.20
CA TYR A 66 -10.37 19.03 28.82
C TYR A 66 -10.48 18.51 27.38
N VAL A 67 -9.82 19.15 26.41
CA VAL A 67 -9.84 18.72 25.02
C VAL A 67 -9.18 17.34 24.84
N ILE A 68 -8.12 17.06 25.57
CA ILE A 68 -7.44 15.76 25.54
C ILE A 68 -8.34 14.67 26.13
N LEU A 69 -8.81 14.85 27.36
CA LEU A 69 -9.49 13.81 28.14
C LEU A 69 -10.96 13.65 27.74
N GLU A 70 -11.65 14.74 27.46
CA GLU A 70 -13.13 14.76 27.32
C GLU A 70 -13.63 14.94 25.88
N ARG A 71 -12.72 15.01 24.88
CA ARG A 71 -13.16 15.26 23.50
C ARG A 71 -12.44 14.46 22.44
N ALA A 72 -11.11 14.57 22.36
CA ALA A 72 -10.38 14.21 21.15
C ALA A 72 -9.79 12.79 21.19
N VAL A 73 -9.33 12.31 22.34
CA VAL A 73 -8.60 11.05 22.49
C VAL A 73 -9.55 9.97 23.04
N PRO A 74 -9.58 8.76 22.45
CA PRO A 74 -10.41 7.67 22.93
C PRO A 74 -9.85 7.07 24.23
N HIS A 75 -10.74 6.55 25.09
CA HIS A 75 -10.34 5.78 26.27
C HIS A 75 -9.95 4.34 25.85
N ILE A 76 -8.98 3.77 26.55
CA ILE A 76 -8.49 2.42 26.23
C ILE A 76 -9.50 1.34 26.63
N GLU A 77 -10.26 1.55 27.71
CA GLU A 77 -11.18 0.57 28.28
C GLU A 77 -12.32 0.21 27.36
N ASP A 78 -12.91 1.19 26.67
CA ASP A 78 -14.05 0.97 25.76
C ASP A 78 -13.77 1.38 24.30
N GLY A 79 -12.60 1.99 24.05
CA GLY A 79 -12.23 2.45 22.70
C GLY A 79 -13.03 3.63 22.18
N LEU A 80 -13.76 4.34 23.03
CA LEU A 80 -14.71 5.37 22.65
C LEU A 80 -14.27 6.77 23.12
N LYS A 81 -14.64 7.77 22.36
CA LYS A 81 -14.64 9.15 22.82
C LYS A 81 -15.89 9.41 23.68
N PRO A 82 -15.86 10.38 24.60
CA PRO A 82 -17.00 10.67 25.47
C PRO A 82 -18.32 10.90 24.71
N VAL A 83 -18.32 11.62 23.60
CA VAL A 83 -19.52 11.83 22.78
C VAL A 83 -20.10 10.53 22.23
N GLN A 84 -19.24 9.61 21.78
CA GLN A 84 -19.67 8.30 21.24
C GLN A 84 -20.28 7.42 22.33
N ARG A 85 -19.64 7.39 23.50
CA ARG A 85 -20.15 6.68 24.70
C ARG A 85 -21.53 7.19 25.10
N ARG A 86 -21.72 8.51 25.13
CA ARG A 86 -22.99 9.15 25.50
C ARG A 86 -24.08 8.88 24.46
N ILE A 87 -23.72 8.82 23.16
CA ILE A 87 -24.63 8.42 22.08
C ILE A 87 -25.11 6.97 22.31
N LEU A 88 -24.18 6.04 22.49
CA LEU A 88 -24.52 4.63 22.72
C LEU A 88 -25.35 4.43 23.98
N HIS A 89 -25.03 5.15 25.06
CA HIS A 89 -25.82 5.17 26.29
C HIS A 89 -27.23 5.66 26.04
N SER A 90 -27.39 6.76 25.31
CA SER A 90 -28.70 7.30 24.93
C SER A 90 -29.49 6.33 24.08
N MET A 91 -28.87 5.74 23.06
CA MET A 91 -29.49 4.72 22.22
C MET A 91 -29.95 3.50 23.03
N LYS A 92 -29.13 3.05 24.02
CA LYS A 92 -29.50 1.92 24.90
C LYS A 92 -30.69 2.26 25.82
N ARG A 93 -30.80 3.48 26.32
CA ARG A 93 -31.95 3.93 27.11
C ARG A 93 -33.25 4.02 26.29
N MET A 94 -33.12 4.28 24.99
CA MET A 94 -34.25 4.38 24.05
C MET A 94 -34.56 3.06 23.34
N ASP A 95 -33.77 2.00 23.58
CA ASP A 95 -33.79 0.75 22.83
C ASP A 95 -35.10 -0.03 23.10
N ASP A 96 -35.96 -0.10 22.08
CA ASP A 96 -37.16 -0.92 22.01
C ASP A 96 -37.11 -1.92 20.82
N GLY A 97 -35.92 -2.08 20.18
CA GLY A 97 -35.67 -2.93 19.03
C GLY A 97 -36.05 -2.29 17.69
N ARG A 98 -36.68 -1.11 17.67
CA ARG A 98 -37.06 -0.40 16.43
C ARG A 98 -36.05 0.70 16.10
N TYR A 99 -36.11 1.16 14.84
CA TYR A 99 -35.35 2.32 14.42
C TYR A 99 -35.91 3.61 15.04
N ASN A 100 -35.02 4.47 15.50
CA ASN A 100 -35.31 5.79 16.01
C ASN A 100 -34.75 6.86 15.07
N LYS A 101 -35.47 7.97 14.90
CA LYS A 101 -34.94 9.14 14.18
C LYS A 101 -33.66 9.63 14.83
N VAL A 102 -32.64 9.89 14.01
CA VAL A 102 -31.36 10.43 14.50
C VAL A 102 -31.58 11.73 15.28
N ALA A 103 -32.51 12.59 14.86
CA ALA A 103 -32.87 13.80 15.60
C ALA A 103 -33.35 13.52 17.05
N ASN A 104 -34.09 12.42 17.28
CA ASN A 104 -34.51 12.03 18.62
C ASN A 104 -33.35 11.52 19.47
N ILE A 105 -32.46 10.73 18.86
CA ILE A 105 -31.25 10.24 19.53
C ILE A 105 -30.33 11.41 19.92
N VAL A 106 -30.13 12.36 19.02
CA VAL A 106 -29.35 13.59 19.27
C VAL A 106 -29.97 14.38 20.45
N GLY A 107 -31.27 14.64 20.40
CA GLY A 107 -31.98 15.35 21.46
C GLY A 107 -31.90 14.65 22.83
N HIS A 108 -32.00 13.31 22.84
CA HIS A 108 -31.84 12.54 24.07
C HIS A 108 -30.39 12.57 24.57
N THR A 109 -29.39 12.56 23.68
CA THR A 109 -27.95 12.61 24.04
C THR A 109 -27.55 13.94 24.67
N MET A 110 -28.22 15.04 24.33
CA MET A 110 -27.97 16.37 24.94
C MET A 110 -28.18 16.39 26.46
N GLN A 111 -28.92 15.44 27.04
CA GLN A 111 -29.03 15.29 28.50
C GLN A 111 -27.69 14.89 29.15
N PHE A 112 -26.76 14.37 28.40
CA PHE A 112 -25.45 13.87 28.87
C PHE A 112 -24.29 14.67 28.28
N HIS A 113 -24.46 15.27 27.10
CA HIS A 113 -23.38 15.93 26.35
C HIS A 113 -23.61 17.44 26.28
N PRO A 114 -22.75 18.26 26.93
CA PRO A 114 -22.98 19.73 27.03
C PRO A 114 -22.49 20.50 25.80
N HIS A 115 -22.65 19.94 24.60
CA HIS A 115 -22.25 20.57 23.35
C HIS A 115 -23.39 20.56 22.34
N GLY A 116 -23.24 21.32 21.23
CA GLY A 116 -24.26 21.49 20.22
C GLY A 116 -24.69 20.18 19.54
N ASP A 117 -25.95 20.12 19.16
CA ASP A 117 -26.62 19.01 18.48
C ASP A 117 -25.92 18.56 17.18
N ALA A 118 -25.33 19.50 16.43
CA ALA A 118 -24.58 19.20 15.21
C ALA A 118 -23.40 18.26 15.48
N SER A 119 -22.63 18.50 16.57
CA SER A 119 -21.48 17.66 16.91
C SER A 119 -21.89 16.23 17.30
N ILE A 120 -23.05 16.07 17.94
CA ILE A 120 -23.61 14.76 18.28
C ILE A 120 -24.08 14.05 17.01
N GLY A 121 -24.78 14.79 16.13
CA GLY A 121 -25.25 14.27 14.84
C GLY A 121 -24.11 13.76 13.96
N ASP A 122 -23.07 14.57 13.81
CA ASP A 122 -21.87 14.19 13.02
C ASP A 122 -21.16 12.97 13.60
N ALA A 123 -21.03 12.89 14.94
CA ALA A 123 -20.45 11.73 15.61
C ALA A 123 -21.29 10.46 15.38
N LEU A 124 -22.62 10.56 15.46
CA LEU A 124 -23.52 9.42 15.19
C LEU A 124 -23.45 8.98 13.73
N VAL A 125 -23.39 9.94 12.78
CA VAL A 125 -23.20 9.61 11.34
C VAL A 125 -21.90 8.87 11.13
N GLN A 126 -20.79 9.33 11.68
CA GLN A 126 -19.49 8.63 11.58
C GLN A 126 -19.54 7.22 12.19
N MET A 127 -20.25 7.03 13.30
CA MET A 127 -20.43 5.71 13.90
C MET A 127 -21.28 4.80 13.01
N GLY A 128 -22.33 5.29 12.41
CA GLY A 128 -23.19 4.55 11.49
C GLY A 128 -22.46 4.14 10.21
N GLN A 129 -21.60 5.01 9.67
CA GLN A 129 -20.80 4.73 8.47
C GLN A 129 -19.74 3.63 8.68
N LYS A 130 -19.39 3.29 9.93
CA LYS A 130 -18.46 2.19 10.27
C LYS A 130 -19.13 0.82 10.30
N ASP A 131 -20.46 0.77 10.20
CA ASP A 131 -21.28 -0.45 10.05
C ASP A 131 -20.96 -1.56 11.06
N LEU A 132 -20.76 -1.21 12.32
CA LEU A 132 -20.46 -2.17 13.39
C LEU A 132 -21.40 -2.04 14.60
N LEU A 133 -21.50 -0.85 15.20
CA LEU A 133 -22.28 -0.62 16.41
C LEU A 133 -23.72 -0.17 16.16
N VAL A 134 -23.98 0.41 14.99
CA VAL A 134 -25.23 1.08 14.68
C VAL A 134 -25.76 0.58 13.35
N ASP A 135 -26.97 -0.02 13.38
CA ASP A 135 -27.72 -0.32 12.16
C ASP A 135 -28.33 0.99 11.65
N THR A 136 -28.19 1.25 10.37
CA THR A 136 -28.57 2.51 9.74
C THR A 136 -29.73 2.32 8.76
N GLN A 137 -30.62 3.32 8.67
CA GLN A 137 -31.68 3.37 7.67
C GLN A 137 -31.82 4.78 7.08
N GLY A 138 -31.92 4.85 5.75
CA GLY A 138 -31.95 6.10 5.02
C GLY A 138 -30.59 6.45 4.39
N ASN A 139 -30.42 7.71 3.98
CA ASN A 139 -29.17 8.16 3.35
C ASN A 139 -28.19 8.68 4.42
N TRP A 140 -27.21 7.86 4.75
CA TRP A 140 -26.13 8.17 5.71
C TRP A 140 -24.88 8.74 5.06
N GLY A 141 -24.99 9.20 3.80
CA GLY A 141 -23.84 9.62 3.01
C GLY A 141 -23.09 8.43 2.38
N ASN A 142 -22.00 8.73 1.73
CA ASN A 142 -21.16 7.72 1.10
C ASN A 142 -19.69 8.02 1.38
N VAL A 143 -19.01 7.11 2.07
CA VAL A 143 -17.59 7.24 2.43
C VAL A 143 -16.69 7.23 1.19
N LEU A 144 -17.12 6.57 0.10
CA LEU A 144 -16.35 6.47 -1.13
C LEU A 144 -16.42 7.76 -1.96
N THR A 145 -17.61 8.34 -2.11
CA THR A 145 -17.81 9.57 -2.91
C THR A 145 -17.60 10.84 -2.09
N GLY A 146 -17.76 10.75 -0.76
CA GLY A 146 -17.72 11.91 0.15
C GLY A 146 -19.05 12.63 0.28
N ASP A 147 -20.14 12.05 -0.24
CA ASP A 147 -21.49 12.60 -0.09
C ASP A 147 -21.89 12.68 1.38
N ARG A 148 -22.51 13.77 1.75
CA ARG A 148 -22.96 14.00 3.12
C ARG A 148 -24.23 13.21 3.43
N ALA A 149 -24.39 12.84 4.70
CA ALA A 149 -25.62 12.25 5.19
C ALA A 149 -26.79 13.25 5.06
N ALA A 150 -28.00 12.70 4.89
CA ALA A 150 -29.21 13.48 4.97
C ALA A 150 -29.40 14.07 6.37
N ALA A 151 -30.21 15.12 6.49
CA ALA A 151 -30.46 15.76 7.78
C ALA A 151 -31.03 14.76 8.82
N PRO A 152 -30.69 14.91 10.13
CA PRO A 152 -31.04 13.98 11.20
C PRO A 152 -32.52 13.61 11.32
N ARG A 153 -33.42 14.45 10.83
CA ARG A 153 -34.86 14.18 10.80
C ARG A 153 -35.31 13.14 9.77
N TYR A 154 -34.47 12.83 8.78
CA TYR A 154 -34.82 11.90 7.69
C TYR A 154 -34.18 10.52 7.88
N ILE A 155 -33.08 10.42 8.57
CA ILE A 155 -32.34 9.17 8.79
C ILE A 155 -32.67 8.56 10.15
N GLU A 156 -32.53 7.25 10.23
CA GLU A 156 -32.89 6.47 11.41
C GLU A 156 -31.77 5.51 11.79
N ALA A 157 -31.65 5.24 13.09
CA ALA A 157 -30.63 4.35 13.67
C ALA A 157 -31.20 3.50 14.79
N ARG A 158 -30.62 2.35 14.98
CA ARG A 158 -30.75 1.49 16.15
C ARG A 158 -29.42 0.83 16.52
N LEU A 159 -29.32 0.29 17.71
CA LEU A 159 -28.16 -0.51 18.09
C LEU A 159 -28.12 -1.81 17.29
N SER A 160 -26.93 -2.17 16.80
CA SER A 160 -26.72 -3.44 16.14
C SER A 160 -26.79 -4.59 17.15
N LYS A 161 -27.03 -5.82 16.68
CA LYS A 161 -26.99 -7.01 17.54
C LYS A 161 -25.59 -7.21 18.16
N PHE A 162 -24.56 -6.91 17.40
CA PHE A 162 -23.18 -6.93 17.89
C PHE A 162 -22.99 -5.97 19.07
N ALA A 163 -23.47 -4.73 18.96
CA ALA A 163 -23.36 -3.77 20.04
C ALA A 163 -24.12 -4.23 21.30
N LEU A 164 -25.31 -4.83 21.14
CA LEU A 164 -26.10 -5.32 22.27
C LEU A 164 -25.42 -6.49 22.99
N ASP A 165 -24.71 -7.35 22.29
CA ASP A 165 -24.02 -8.51 22.87
C ASP A 165 -22.67 -8.13 23.52
N THR A 166 -21.98 -7.11 23.00
CA THR A 166 -20.57 -6.85 23.34
C THR A 166 -20.34 -5.62 24.19
N VAL A 167 -21.24 -4.62 24.15
CA VAL A 167 -20.97 -3.29 24.70
C VAL A 167 -21.70 -3.04 26.04
N PHE A 168 -22.85 -3.67 26.27
CA PHE A 168 -23.72 -3.32 27.37
C PHE A 168 -23.88 -4.41 28.42
N ASN A 169 -23.60 -4.10 29.66
CA ASN A 169 -24.00 -4.86 30.82
C ASN A 169 -24.17 -3.92 32.04
N PRO A 170 -25.42 -3.58 32.44
CA PRO A 170 -25.67 -2.64 33.55
C PRO A 170 -25.06 -3.05 34.88
N LYS A 171 -24.82 -4.37 35.07
CA LYS A 171 -24.31 -4.91 36.36
C LYS A 171 -22.80 -4.76 36.50
N THR A 172 -22.07 -4.66 35.37
CA THR A 172 -20.62 -4.46 35.38
C THR A 172 -20.22 -3.04 35.03
N THR A 173 -21.17 -2.18 34.63
CA THR A 173 -20.94 -0.77 34.32
C THR A 173 -20.75 0.06 35.60
N GLU A 174 -19.70 0.90 35.57
CA GLU A 174 -19.51 1.94 36.60
C GLU A 174 -20.25 3.21 36.19
N TRP A 175 -21.00 3.81 37.14
CA TRP A 175 -21.88 4.92 36.85
C TRP A 175 -21.41 6.19 37.54
N GLN A 176 -21.46 7.30 36.82
CA GLN A 176 -21.23 8.64 37.34
C GLN A 176 -22.44 9.55 37.09
N HIS A 177 -22.48 10.73 37.73
CA HIS A 177 -23.48 11.74 37.41
C HIS A 177 -23.17 12.44 36.11
N SER A 178 -24.23 12.76 35.33
CA SER A 178 -24.12 13.62 34.16
C SER A 178 -23.65 15.03 34.58
N TYR A 179 -23.20 15.82 33.60
CA TYR A 179 -22.67 17.17 33.82
C TYR A 179 -23.62 18.08 34.58
N ASP A 180 -24.95 17.87 34.51
CA ASP A 180 -25.99 18.63 35.21
C ASP A 180 -26.43 17.97 36.52
N GLY A 181 -25.87 16.83 36.90
CA GLY A 181 -26.18 16.07 38.11
C GLY A 181 -27.53 15.36 38.11
N ARG A 182 -28.35 15.49 37.04
CA ARG A 182 -29.72 14.98 37.02
C ARG A 182 -29.84 13.53 36.62
N ASN A 183 -28.90 13.06 35.81
CA ASN A 183 -28.91 11.73 35.27
C ASN A 183 -27.62 10.96 35.67
N LYS A 184 -27.63 9.67 35.42
CA LYS A 184 -26.40 8.85 35.51
C LYS A 184 -25.97 8.46 34.11
N GLU A 185 -24.64 8.54 33.88
CA GLU A 185 -23.99 8.08 32.66
C GLU A 185 -22.87 7.12 32.99
N PRO A 186 -22.47 6.19 32.06
CA PRO A 186 -21.35 5.30 32.29
C PRO A 186 -20.04 6.07 32.31
N VAL A 187 -19.12 5.73 33.22
CA VAL A 187 -17.72 6.19 33.19
C VAL A 187 -17.07 5.66 31.93
N THR A 188 -17.11 4.34 31.74
CA THR A 188 -16.78 3.62 30.53
C THR A 188 -17.80 2.52 30.28
N LEU A 189 -17.95 2.06 29.06
CA LEU A 189 -18.81 0.93 28.73
C LEU A 189 -18.04 -0.39 28.87
N PRO A 190 -18.68 -1.46 29.39
CA PRO A 190 -18.02 -2.76 29.57
C PRO A 190 -17.90 -3.52 28.25
N VAL A 191 -17.02 -3.05 27.38
CA VAL A 191 -16.84 -3.58 26.03
C VAL A 191 -16.00 -4.86 26.06
N LYS A 192 -16.55 -5.95 25.53
CA LYS A 192 -15.91 -7.29 25.49
C LYS A 192 -15.39 -7.63 24.09
N PHE A 193 -14.72 -6.68 23.46
CA PHE A 193 -14.15 -6.80 22.11
C PHE A 193 -13.11 -5.67 21.88
N PRO A 194 -12.05 -5.84 21.09
CA PRO A 194 -11.05 -4.80 20.80
C PRO A 194 -11.63 -3.74 19.86
N LEU A 195 -12.66 -3.02 20.32
CA LEU A 195 -13.48 -2.09 19.57
C LEU A 195 -12.65 -0.93 18.99
N LEU A 196 -11.68 -0.42 19.76
CA LEU A 196 -10.81 0.67 19.33
C LEU A 196 -10.05 0.31 18.05
N LEU A 197 -9.53 -0.91 17.99
CA LEU A 197 -8.79 -1.39 16.82
C LEU A 197 -9.72 -1.73 15.64
N ALA A 198 -10.92 -2.25 15.91
CA ALA A 198 -11.88 -2.55 14.85
C ALA A 198 -12.39 -1.28 14.15
N GLN A 199 -12.69 -0.24 14.92
CA GLN A 199 -13.26 0.99 14.36
C GLN A 199 -12.19 2.03 13.96
N GLY A 200 -11.00 1.95 14.56
CA GLY A 200 -10.03 3.02 14.50
C GLY A 200 -10.54 4.32 15.16
N ALA A 201 -9.64 5.24 15.41
CA ALA A 201 -9.97 6.55 15.94
C ALA A 201 -9.01 7.61 15.42
N GLU A 202 -9.54 8.78 15.09
CA GLU A 202 -8.75 9.95 14.72
C GLU A 202 -9.21 11.14 15.56
N GLY A 203 -8.27 11.87 16.13
CA GLY A 203 -8.58 13.05 16.93
C GLY A 203 -7.39 13.98 17.07
N ILE A 204 -7.67 15.27 17.01
CA ILE A 204 -6.67 16.33 17.17
C ILE A 204 -7.00 17.07 18.46
N ALA A 205 -6.06 17.03 19.40
CA ALA A 205 -6.15 17.74 20.66
C ALA A 205 -5.08 18.86 20.73
N VAL A 206 -4.98 19.54 21.86
CA VAL A 206 -3.96 20.55 22.08
C VAL A 206 -2.63 19.86 22.39
N GLY A 207 -1.64 20.00 21.49
CA GLY A 207 -0.32 19.38 21.64
C GLY A 207 -0.25 17.88 21.38
N LEU A 208 -1.38 17.22 21.22
CA LEU A 208 -1.50 15.78 21.02
C LEU A 208 -2.43 15.47 19.83
N SER A 209 -2.20 14.33 19.20
CA SER A 209 -3.13 13.77 18.22
C SER A 209 -3.19 12.26 18.39
N SER A 210 -4.32 11.67 18.08
CA SER A 210 -4.51 10.23 17.99
C SER A 210 -4.88 9.88 16.56
N LYS A 211 -4.22 8.87 15.98
CA LYS A 211 -4.56 8.31 14.67
C LYS A 211 -4.36 6.81 14.70
N ILE A 212 -5.40 6.12 15.13
CA ILE A 212 -5.46 4.66 15.23
C ILE A 212 -6.23 4.17 14.02
N LEU A 213 -5.60 3.31 13.23
CA LEU A 213 -6.17 2.80 11.99
C LEU A 213 -7.10 1.63 12.28
N PRO A 214 -8.17 1.41 11.49
CA PRO A 214 -9.05 0.25 11.63
C PRO A 214 -8.35 -1.04 11.20
N HIS A 215 -8.71 -2.15 11.85
CA HIS A 215 -8.19 -3.50 11.59
C HIS A 215 -9.34 -4.47 11.29
N ASN A 216 -9.02 -5.57 10.64
CA ASN A 216 -10.02 -6.57 10.27
C ASN A 216 -10.63 -7.26 11.50
N PHE A 217 -11.95 -7.41 11.48
CA PHE A 217 -12.73 -8.00 12.56
C PHE A 217 -12.30 -9.44 12.89
N ASN A 218 -12.14 -10.28 11.87
CA ASN A 218 -11.77 -11.69 12.05
C ASN A 218 -10.34 -11.83 12.55
N GLU A 219 -9.41 -11.04 12.00
CA GLU A 219 -8.01 -11.03 12.43
C GLU A 219 -7.85 -10.55 13.88
N LEU A 220 -8.69 -9.61 14.32
CA LEU A 220 -8.71 -9.19 15.73
C LEU A 220 -9.16 -10.33 16.66
N CYS A 221 -10.17 -11.10 16.27
CA CYS A 221 -10.59 -12.29 17.02
C CYS A 221 -9.47 -13.33 17.06
N ASP A 222 -8.83 -13.63 15.94
CA ASP A 222 -7.75 -14.60 15.85
C ASP A 222 -6.53 -14.16 16.67
N ALA A 223 -6.14 -12.89 16.57
CA ALA A 223 -5.05 -12.32 17.35
C ALA A 223 -5.35 -12.31 18.86
N ALA A 224 -6.62 -12.08 19.25
CA ALA A 224 -7.05 -12.18 20.65
C ALA A 224 -6.91 -13.61 21.18
N ILE A 225 -7.28 -14.62 20.37
CA ILE A 225 -7.13 -16.03 20.72
C ILE A 225 -5.65 -16.40 20.81
N SER A 226 -4.82 -15.99 19.85
CA SER A 226 -3.37 -16.23 19.87
C SER A 226 -2.71 -15.57 21.09
N CYS A 227 -3.12 -14.34 21.42
CA CYS A 227 -2.67 -13.63 22.64
C CYS A 227 -2.98 -14.42 23.92
N LEU A 228 -4.21 -14.98 24.05
CA LEU A 228 -4.62 -15.79 25.18
C LEU A 228 -3.86 -17.12 25.29
N ARG A 229 -3.41 -17.67 24.17
CA ARG A 229 -2.57 -18.87 24.11
C ARG A 229 -1.08 -18.58 24.33
N GLY A 230 -0.68 -17.30 24.33
CA GLY A 230 0.73 -16.88 24.43
C GLY A 230 1.50 -17.06 23.12
N GLU A 231 0.81 -17.13 22.00
CA GLU A 231 1.38 -17.22 20.65
C GLU A 231 1.68 -15.81 20.09
N GLU A 232 2.63 -15.72 19.16
CA GLU A 232 2.90 -14.46 18.46
C GLU A 232 1.78 -14.14 17.47
N PHE A 233 1.47 -12.88 17.32
CA PHE A 233 0.49 -12.38 16.37
C PHE A 233 0.95 -11.07 15.75
N HIS A 234 0.47 -10.81 14.54
CA HIS A 234 0.69 -9.57 13.82
C HIS A 234 -0.63 -9.02 13.33
N LEU A 235 -0.85 -7.73 13.52
CA LEU A 235 -2.04 -7.02 13.08
C LEU A 235 -1.67 -5.90 12.12
N TYR A 236 -2.33 -5.89 10.97
CA TYR A 236 -2.18 -4.85 9.98
C TYR A 236 -3.52 -4.19 9.68
N PRO A 237 -3.52 -2.88 9.40
CA PRO A 237 -4.75 -2.16 9.07
C PRO A 237 -5.53 -2.80 7.93
N ASP A 238 -6.85 -2.68 8.02
CA ASP A 238 -7.80 -3.06 6.99
C ASP A 238 -8.79 -1.91 6.78
N PHE A 239 -8.93 -1.46 5.54
CA PHE A 239 -9.70 -0.26 5.22
C PHE A 239 -11.00 -0.60 4.50
N PRO A 240 -12.11 0.08 4.84
CA PRO A 240 -13.39 -0.12 4.16
C PRO A 240 -13.35 0.24 2.67
N THR A 241 -12.39 1.09 2.25
CA THR A 241 -12.18 1.51 0.87
C THR A 241 -11.37 0.52 0.03
N GLY A 242 -10.84 -0.55 0.64
CA GLY A 242 -9.93 -1.50 -0.02
C GLY A 242 -8.55 -0.92 -0.28
N GLY A 243 -8.02 -1.17 -1.47
CA GLY A 243 -6.69 -0.77 -1.88
C GLY A 243 -5.59 -1.73 -1.44
N SER A 244 -4.35 -1.36 -1.67
CA SER A 244 -3.17 -2.14 -1.25
C SER A 244 -2.34 -1.35 -0.24
N ILE A 245 -1.69 -2.05 0.69
CA ILE A 245 -0.84 -1.43 1.72
C ILE A 245 0.55 -2.07 1.76
N ASP A 246 1.56 -1.22 1.92
CA ASP A 246 2.92 -1.63 2.27
C ASP A 246 3.16 -1.38 3.76
N VAL A 247 3.31 -2.48 4.49
CA VAL A 247 3.44 -2.51 5.96
C VAL A 247 4.89 -2.54 6.43
N SER A 248 5.88 -2.55 5.53
CA SER A 248 7.30 -2.69 5.86
C SER A 248 7.82 -1.68 6.88
N LYS A 249 7.18 -0.51 7.00
CA LYS A 249 7.52 0.57 7.92
C LYS A 249 6.39 0.92 8.89
N TYR A 250 5.42 0.04 9.06
CA TYR A 250 4.24 0.29 9.89
C TYR A 250 4.58 0.45 11.38
N ASN A 251 5.60 -0.28 11.87
CA ASN A 251 6.09 -0.20 13.25
C ASN A 251 4.99 -0.36 14.30
N ASP A 252 4.09 -1.35 14.11
CA ASP A 252 2.99 -1.69 15.03
C ASP A 252 2.14 -0.46 15.46
N GLY A 253 1.91 0.46 14.54
CA GLY A 253 1.09 1.65 14.78
C GLY A 253 1.71 2.74 15.65
N GLN A 254 2.98 2.64 16.01
CA GLN A 254 3.68 3.64 16.82
C GLN A 254 3.96 4.92 16.04
N ARG A 255 4.12 6.00 16.79
CA ARG A 255 4.56 7.29 16.27
C ARG A 255 5.90 7.16 15.54
N GLY A 256 5.96 7.65 14.30
CA GLY A 256 7.12 7.53 13.41
C GLY A 256 7.03 6.36 12.44
N GLY A 257 6.08 5.43 12.63
CA GLY A 257 5.71 4.47 11.62
C GLY A 257 5.07 5.14 10.39
N VAL A 258 5.19 4.51 9.23
CA VAL A 258 4.61 4.97 7.97
C VAL A 258 4.00 3.79 7.26
N LEU A 259 2.73 3.92 6.90
CA LEU A 259 2.01 2.99 6.05
C LEU A 259 1.81 3.64 4.68
N LYS A 260 2.24 2.98 3.62
CA LYS A 260 1.90 3.42 2.27
C LYS A 260 0.62 2.74 1.82
N VAL A 261 -0.27 3.51 1.24
CA VAL A 261 -1.57 3.02 0.73
C VAL A 261 -1.69 3.38 -0.73
N ARG A 262 -2.00 2.41 -1.58
CA ARG A 262 -2.22 2.56 -3.02
C ARG A 262 -3.63 2.23 -3.43
N ALA A 263 -4.13 3.00 -4.38
CA ALA A 263 -5.33 2.66 -5.14
C ALA A 263 -5.13 1.38 -5.96
N LYS A 264 -6.17 0.60 -6.16
CA LYS A 264 -6.15 -0.53 -7.07
C LYS A 264 -6.46 -0.05 -8.49
N ILE A 265 -5.47 -0.11 -9.36
CA ILE A 265 -5.55 0.35 -10.76
C ILE A 265 -5.40 -0.85 -11.68
N GLU A 266 -6.37 -1.04 -12.57
CA GLU A 266 -6.39 -2.13 -13.54
C GLU A 266 -6.38 -1.58 -14.98
N LYS A 267 -5.86 -2.36 -15.91
CA LYS A 267 -5.86 -2.03 -17.34
C LYS A 267 -7.08 -2.65 -18.02
N ILE A 268 -8.03 -1.84 -18.47
CA ILE A 268 -9.12 -2.33 -19.34
C ILE A 268 -8.56 -2.60 -20.74
N ASN A 269 -7.77 -1.66 -21.25
CA ASN A 269 -7.11 -1.78 -22.55
C ASN A 269 -5.90 -0.82 -22.62
N SER A 270 -5.19 -0.79 -23.74
CA SER A 270 -4.01 0.06 -23.94
C SER A 270 -4.29 1.59 -23.88
N LYS A 271 -5.56 2.01 -23.79
CA LYS A 271 -5.98 3.42 -23.80
C LYS A 271 -6.80 3.84 -22.59
N THR A 272 -7.20 2.89 -21.76
CA THR A 272 -8.08 3.15 -20.60
C THR A 272 -7.62 2.34 -19.40
N LEU A 273 -7.40 3.04 -18.30
CA LEU A 273 -7.19 2.46 -16.97
C LEU A 273 -8.46 2.64 -16.17
N VAL A 274 -8.69 1.75 -15.20
CA VAL A 274 -9.78 1.85 -14.23
C VAL A 274 -9.21 1.80 -12.82
N ILE A 275 -9.68 2.68 -11.96
CA ILE A 275 -9.41 2.63 -10.52
C ILE A 275 -10.62 1.98 -9.87
N LYS A 276 -10.42 0.82 -9.22
CA LYS A 276 -11.46 0.02 -8.59
C LYS A 276 -11.57 0.25 -7.09
N GLU A 277 -10.46 0.61 -6.45
CA GLU A 277 -10.39 0.87 -5.02
C GLU A 277 -9.53 2.12 -4.78
N ILE A 278 -9.92 2.92 -3.80
CA ILE A 278 -9.27 4.20 -3.49
C ILE A 278 -8.50 4.14 -2.16
N PRO A 279 -7.43 4.92 -2.00
CA PRO A 279 -6.69 4.98 -0.75
C PRO A 279 -7.56 5.47 0.41
N PHE A 280 -7.39 4.86 1.58
CA PHE A 280 -8.07 5.30 2.79
C PHE A 280 -7.87 6.80 3.06
N THR A 281 -8.89 7.49 3.53
CA THR A 281 -8.98 8.95 3.71
C THR A 281 -9.21 9.77 2.43
N LYS A 282 -9.24 9.16 1.27
CA LYS A 282 -9.58 9.84 0.01
C LYS A 282 -10.97 9.46 -0.46
N THR A 283 -11.63 10.38 -1.16
CA THR A 283 -12.89 10.14 -1.85
C THR A 283 -12.67 10.14 -3.35
N THR A 284 -13.61 9.63 -4.14
CA THR A 284 -13.51 9.65 -5.60
C THR A 284 -13.31 11.07 -6.12
N VAL A 285 -14.06 12.05 -5.58
CA VAL A 285 -13.93 13.47 -5.94
C VAL A 285 -12.53 13.99 -5.66
N THR A 286 -12.00 13.80 -4.44
CA THR A 286 -10.68 14.32 -4.07
C THR A 286 -9.56 13.64 -4.86
N LEU A 287 -9.71 12.36 -5.18
CA LEU A 287 -8.76 11.61 -6.00
C LEU A 287 -8.74 12.11 -7.43
N ILE A 288 -9.92 12.28 -8.04
CA ILE A 288 -10.05 12.82 -9.40
C ILE A 288 -9.45 14.23 -9.48
N ASP A 289 -9.75 15.10 -8.53
CA ASP A 289 -9.16 16.44 -8.46
C ASP A 289 -7.63 16.40 -8.40
N SER A 290 -7.08 15.47 -7.62
CA SER A 290 -5.63 15.25 -7.53
C SER A 290 -5.04 14.81 -8.88
N ILE A 291 -5.71 13.87 -9.58
CA ILE A 291 -5.30 13.42 -10.91
C ILE A 291 -5.38 14.57 -11.92
N LEU A 292 -6.47 15.33 -11.95
CA LEU A 292 -6.64 16.45 -12.86
C LEU A 292 -5.57 17.53 -12.64
N LYS A 293 -5.26 17.88 -11.39
CA LYS A 293 -4.15 18.80 -11.07
C LYS A 293 -2.79 18.28 -11.56
N ALA A 294 -2.57 16.96 -11.54
CA ALA A 294 -1.33 16.36 -12.07
C ALA A 294 -1.33 16.38 -13.61
N VAL A 295 -2.50 16.23 -14.26
CA VAL A 295 -2.66 16.37 -15.71
C VAL A 295 -2.42 17.82 -16.16
N GLU A 296 -2.98 18.80 -15.49
CA GLU A 296 -2.76 20.23 -15.76
C GLU A 296 -1.28 20.62 -15.65
N LYS A 297 -0.58 20.06 -14.66
CA LYS A 297 0.86 20.24 -14.51
C LYS A 297 1.70 19.44 -15.52
N GLY A 298 1.06 18.72 -16.46
CA GLY A 298 1.75 17.92 -17.46
C GLY A 298 2.48 16.68 -16.92
N LYS A 299 2.26 16.30 -15.66
CA LYS A 299 2.90 15.11 -15.03
C LYS A 299 2.26 13.79 -15.46
N ILE A 300 0.96 13.84 -15.76
CA ILE A 300 0.16 12.71 -16.24
C ILE A 300 -0.46 13.07 -17.57
N LYS A 301 -0.42 12.18 -18.55
CA LYS A 301 -1.02 12.39 -19.88
C LYS A 301 -2.33 11.64 -20.02
N ALA A 302 -3.33 12.09 -19.30
CA ALA A 302 -4.71 11.64 -19.49
C ALA A 302 -5.47 12.64 -20.38
N LYS A 303 -6.36 12.11 -21.20
CA LYS A 303 -7.26 12.90 -22.04
C LYS A 303 -8.53 13.31 -21.28
N ARG A 304 -9.05 12.40 -20.46
CA ARG A 304 -10.29 12.54 -19.70
C ARG A 304 -10.29 11.58 -18.52
N VAL A 305 -10.96 11.99 -17.45
CA VAL A 305 -11.23 11.15 -16.28
C VAL A 305 -12.73 11.15 -16.09
N ASP A 306 -13.35 9.98 -16.01
CA ASP A 306 -14.80 9.83 -15.80
C ASP A 306 -15.03 9.06 -14.51
N ASP A 307 -15.99 9.53 -13.71
CA ASP A 307 -16.45 8.85 -12.50
C ASP A 307 -17.75 8.09 -12.80
N ASN A 308 -17.69 6.79 -12.78
CA ASN A 308 -18.82 5.88 -12.94
C ASN A 308 -19.15 5.17 -11.61
N THR A 309 -18.63 5.67 -10.49
CA THR A 309 -18.82 5.08 -9.16
C THR A 309 -20.30 4.98 -8.81
N ALA A 310 -20.71 3.77 -8.41
CA ALA A 310 -22.04 3.48 -7.91
C ALA A 310 -21.93 2.79 -6.53
N ALA A 311 -22.24 1.49 -6.43
CA ALA A 311 -22.01 0.72 -5.22
C ALA A 311 -20.50 0.41 -5.01
N GLU A 312 -19.78 0.27 -6.11
CA GLU A 312 -18.33 0.07 -6.15
C GLU A 312 -17.66 1.23 -6.87
N VAL A 313 -16.39 1.47 -6.55
CA VAL A 313 -15.60 2.52 -7.19
C VAL A 313 -15.28 2.11 -8.62
N GLU A 314 -15.56 3.02 -9.57
CA GLU A 314 -15.19 2.87 -10.96
C GLU A 314 -14.79 4.24 -11.56
N ILE A 315 -13.50 4.57 -11.49
CA ILE A 315 -12.96 5.79 -12.10
C ILE A 315 -12.18 5.42 -13.35
N LEU A 316 -12.63 5.87 -14.52
CA LEU A 316 -12.00 5.61 -15.80
C LEU A 316 -11.02 6.71 -16.16
N VAL A 317 -9.76 6.36 -16.38
CA VAL A 317 -8.70 7.26 -16.83
C VAL A 317 -8.38 6.97 -18.30
N HIS A 318 -8.79 7.85 -19.20
CA HIS A 318 -8.56 7.74 -20.62
C HIS A 318 -7.22 8.37 -21.02
N LEU A 319 -6.32 7.57 -21.55
CA LEU A 319 -4.95 7.96 -21.89
C LEU A 319 -4.90 8.75 -23.20
N ALA A 320 -3.92 9.63 -23.33
CA ALA A 320 -3.60 10.29 -24.60
C ALA A 320 -3.01 9.27 -25.60
N PRO A 321 -3.17 9.49 -26.93
CA PRO A 321 -2.60 8.60 -27.93
C PRO A 321 -1.08 8.47 -27.83
N GLY A 322 -0.57 7.23 -27.90
CA GLY A 322 0.87 6.96 -27.87
C GLY A 322 1.50 6.90 -26.49
N VAL A 323 0.71 7.02 -25.41
CA VAL A 323 1.19 6.94 -24.03
C VAL A 323 1.14 5.49 -23.54
N SER A 324 2.17 5.05 -22.83
CA SER A 324 2.22 3.73 -22.19
C SER A 324 1.30 3.69 -20.97
N SER A 325 0.42 2.69 -20.92
CA SER A 325 -0.45 2.44 -19.75
C SER A 325 0.37 2.22 -18.49
N ASP A 326 1.45 1.43 -18.57
CA ASP A 326 2.31 1.08 -17.43
C ASP A 326 2.98 2.30 -16.82
N LYS A 327 3.62 3.13 -17.65
CA LYS A 327 4.21 4.40 -17.19
C LYS A 327 3.19 5.36 -16.61
N THR A 328 1.95 5.31 -17.10
CA THR A 328 0.89 6.15 -16.55
C THR A 328 0.42 5.66 -15.19
N ILE A 329 0.37 4.34 -14.95
CA ILE A 329 0.07 3.80 -13.61
C ILE A 329 1.13 4.28 -12.62
N ASP A 330 2.41 4.19 -12.96
CA ASP A 330 3.49 4.72 -12.11
C ASP A 330 3.38 6.24 -11.90
N ALA A 331 3.00 6.97 -12.95
CA ALA A 331 2.77 8.41 -12.85
C ALA A 331 1.58 8.75 -11.94
N LEU A 332 0.50 7.97 -11.98
CA LEU A 332 -0.63 8.12 -11.07
C LEU A 332 -0.20 7.93 -9.62
N TYR A 333 0.58 6.89 -9.31
CA TYR A 333 1.12 6.70 -7.97
C TYR A 333 2.11 7.80 -7.55
N ALA A 334 2.97 8.26 -8.45
CA ALA A 334 4.01 9.24 -8.13
C ALA A 334 3.52 10.70 -8.02
N PHE A 335 2.45 11.08 -8.73
CA PHE A 335 2.04 12.48 -8.87
C PHE A 335 0.60 12.77 -8.47
N SER A 336 -0.16 11.78 -8.04
CA SER A 336 -1.52 11.97 -7.54
C SER A 336 -1.72 11.27 -6.21
N ASP A 337 -2.89 11.44 -5.62
CA ASP A 337 -3.29 10.78 -4.38
C ASP A 337 -3.60 9.28 -4.55
N CYS A 338 -3.28 8.67 -5.71
CA CYS A 338 -3.35 7.22 -5.89
C CYS A 338 -2.36 6.45 -5.00
N GLU A 339 -1.27 7.09 -4.55
CA GLU A 339 -0.43 6.62 -3.44
C GLU A 339 -0.37 7.69 -2.37
N ILE A 340 -0.66 7.32 -1.13
CA ILE A 340 -0.55 8.21 0.03
C ILE A 340 0.25 7.55 1.15
N ASN A 341 0.84 8.39 2.00
CA ASN A 341 1.49 7.96 3.22
C ASN A 341 0.61 8.29 4.42
N ILE A 342 0.36 7.29 5.27
CA ILE A 342 -0.36 7.48 6.53
C ILE A 342 0.62 7.23 7.67
N SER A 343 0.73 8.19 8.58
CA SER A 343 1.53 8.02 9.80
C SER A 343 0.60 7.75 10.97
N PRO A 344 0.58 6.53 11.51
CA PRO A 344 -0.21 6.19 12.67
C PRO A 344 0.35 6.86 13.93
N ASN A 345 -0.49 7.03 14.94
CA ASN A 345 -0.12 7.50 16.25
C ASN A 345 -1.13 6.97 17.25
N CYS A 346 -0.84 5.86 17.90
CA CYS A 346 -1.73 5.22 18.84
C CYS A 346 -1.63 5.93 20.20
N CYS A 347 -2.43 6.98 20.37
CA CYS A 347 -2.57 7.73 21.62
C CYS A 347 -3.96 7.43 22.20
N VAL A 348 -4.02 7.01 23.46
CA VAL A 348 -5.23 6.65 24.20
C VAL A 348 -5.23 7.30 25.59
N ILE A 349 -6.40 7.37 26.22
CA ILE A 349 -6.51 7.75 27.64
C ILE A 349 -6.58 6.48 28.47
N GLU A 350 -5.71 6.37 29.45
CA GLU A 350 -5.68 5.33 30.47
C GLU A 350 -5.43 6.00 31.83
N ASP A 351 -6.24 5.72 32.83
CA ASP A 351 -6.16 6.34 34.17
C ASP A 351 -6.13 7.87 34.14
N ASN A 352 -6.96 8.49 33.31
CA ASN A 352 -7.01 9.94 33.09
C ASN A 352 -5.68 10.56 32.59
N LYS A 353 -4.86 9.79 31.89
CA LYS A 353 -3.59 10.24 31.32
C LYS A 353 -3.46 9.79 29.88
N PRO A 354 -2.93 10.63 28.97
CA PRO A 354 -2.64 10.19 27.61
C PRO A 354 -1.42 9.24 27.62
N LYS A 355 -1.56 8.09 26.98
CA LYS A 355 -0.50 7.10 26.77
C LYS A 355 -0.31 6.83 25.30
N PHE A 356 0.93 6.58 24.88
CA PHE A 356 1.29 6.15 23.53
C PHE A 356 1.64 4.68 23.59
N LEU A 357 0.86 3.86 22.89
CA LEU A 357 0.96 2.41 22.91
C LEU A 357 1.20 1.87 21.50
N THR A 358 1.53 0.58 21.41
CA THR A 358 1.46 -0.16 20.16
C THR A 358 0.06 -0.69 19.90
N VAL A 359 -0.25 -1.09 18.69
CA VAL A 359 -1.49 -1.81 18.36
C VAL A 359 -1.57 -3.13 19.13
N SER A 360 -0.45 -3.83 19.23
CA SER A 360 -0.34 -5.06 20.00
C SER A 360 -0.61 -4.86 21.51
N ASP A 361 -0.16 -3.75 22.10
CA ASP A 361 -0.44 -3.44 23.50
C ASP A 361 -1.92 -3.12 23.73
N VAL A 362 -2.55 -2.37 22.81
CA VAL A 362 -3.99 -2.09 22.87
C VAL A 362 -4.79 -3.39 22.78
N LEU A 363 -4.40 -4.32 21.91
CA LEU A 363 -5.05 -5.63 21.83
C LEU A 363 -4.91 -6.40 23.15
N ARG A 364 -3.69 -6.50 23.71
CA ARG A 364 -3.45 -7.19 24.98
C ARG A 364 -4.30 -6.60 26.11
N HIS A 365 -4.37 -5.27 26.19
CA HIS A 365 -5.22 -4.59 27.16
C HIS A 365 -6.69 -4.97 26.98
N SER A 366 -7.21 -4.89 25.76
CA SER A 366 -8.61 -5.23 25.45
C SER A 366 -8.94 -6.70 25.75
N VAL A 367 -8.01 -7.63 25.49
CA VAL A 367 -8.17 -9.06 25.77
C VAL A 367 -8.24 -9.30 27.29
N GLU A 368 -7.35 -8.68 28.07
CA GLU A 368 -7.37 -8.84 29.52
C GLU A 368 -8.60 -8.15 30.14
N ALA A 369 -8.98 -6.96 29.66
CA ALA A 369 -10.21 -6.30 30.08
C ALA A 369 -11.45 -7.16 29.77
N THR A 370 -11.52 -7.80 28.59
CA THR A 370 -12.59 -8.74 28.22
C THR A 370 -12.65 -9.91 29.20
N LYS A 371 -11.50 -10.51 29.55
CA LYS A 371 -11.40 -11.63 30.48
C LYS A 371 -11.88 -11.24 31.88
N GLU A 372 -11.50 -10.06 32.36
CA GLU A 372 -11.95 -9.54 33.66
C GLU A 372 -13.46 -9.22 33.67
N LEU A 373 -14.00 -8.67 32.56
CA LEU A 373 -15.43 -8.43 32.45
C LEU A 373 -16.22 -9.74 32.45
N LEU A 374 -15.77 -10.75 31.71
CA LEU A 374 -16.41 -12.10 31.72
C LEU A 374 -16.30 -12.74 33.10
N ARG A 375 -15.19 -12.56 33.83
CA ARG A 375 -15.04 -13.01 35.22
C ARG A 375 -16.06 -12.35 36.10
N LYS A 376 -16.15 -11.01 36.11
CA LYS A 376 -17.14 -10.24 36.89
C LYS A 376 -18.57 -10.68 36.59
N GLU A 377 -18.92 -10.91 35.31
CA GLU A 377 -20.23 -11.41 34.91
C GLU A 377 -20.55 -12.79 35.52
N LEU A 378 -19.58 -13.71 35.51
CA LEU A 378 -19.73 -15.03 36.11
C LEU A 378 -19.81 -14.98 37.64
N GLU A 379 -19.04 -14.10 38.29
CA GLU A 379 -19.10 -13.88 39.70
C GLU A 379 -20.44 -13.30 40.14
N ILE A 380 -20.96 -12.31 39.44
CA ILE A 380 -22.30 -11.75 39.69
C ILE A 380 -23.36 -12.85 39.51
N ARG A 381 -23.28 -13.60 38.39
CA ARG A 381 -24.23 -14.69 38.13
C ARG A 381 -24.17 -15.77 39.21
N LYS A 382 -22.95 -16.11 39.65
CA LYS A 382 -22.74 -17.05 40.78
C LYS A 382 -23.42 -16.56 42.04
N ALA A 383 -23.21 -15.29 42.45
CA ALA A 383 -23.81 -14.70 43.64
C ALA A 383 -25.35 -14.68 43.54
N GLU A 384 -25.91 -14.34 42.36
CA GLU A 384 -27.35 -14.39 42.12
C GLU A 384 -27.93 -15.80 42.26
N LEU A 385 -27.24 -16.80 41.72
CA LEU A 385 -27.67 -18.20 41.84
C LEU A 385 -27.52 -18.74 43.24
N GLU A 386 -26.46 -18.37 43.94
CA GLU A 386 -26.26 -18.74 45.33
C GLU A 386 -27.35 -18.11 46.23
N GLU A 387 -27.75 -16.86 45.99
CA GLU A 387 -28.87 -16.23 46.68
C GLU A 387 -30.22 -16.86 46.33
N GLN A 388 -30.46 -17.21 45.03
CA GLN A 388 -31.65 -17.93 44.57
C GLN A 388 -31.76 -19.32 45.21
N LEU A 389 -30.65 -20.05 45.30
CA LEU A 389 -30.58 -21.38 45.95
C LEU A 389 -30.85 -21.27 47.43
N PHE A 390 -30.23 -20.28 48.09
CA PHE A 390 -30.43 -20.01 49.50
C PHE A 390 -31.92 -19.73 49.82
N PHE A 391 -32.55 -18.81 49.05
CA PHE A 391 -33.94 -18.48 49.29
C PHE A 391 -34.88 -19.61 48.93
N ALA A 392 -34.64 -20.39 47.88
CA ALA A 392 -35.41 -21.57 47.52
C ALA A 392 -35.29 -22.65 48.60
N SER A 393 -34.15 -22.83 49.24
CA SER A 393 -33.95 -23.73 50.37
C SER A 393 -34.71 -23.28 51.61
N LEU A 394 -34.66 -21.98 51.96
CA LEU A 394 -35.45 -21.39 53.04
C LEU A 394 -36.96 -21.53 52.80
N GLU A 395 -37.45 -21.18 51.63
CA GLU A 395 -38.87 -21.31 51.25
C GLU A 395 -39.34 -22.74 51.37
N LYS A 396 -38.54 -23.69 50.89
CA LYS A 396 -38.84 -25.13 50.98
C LYS A 396 -39.01 -25.57 52.43
N ILE A 397 -38.04 -25.27 53.31
CA ILE A 397 -38.11 -25.67 54.73
C ILE A 397 -39.25 -24.97 55.44
N PHE A 398 -39.43 -23.64 55.22
CA PHE A 398 -40.52 -22.88 55.79
C PHE A 398 -41.91 -23.49 55.49
N ILE A 399 -42.11 -23.98 54.28
CA ILE A 399 -43.38 -24.56 53.84
C ILE A 399 -43.52 -26.05 54.29
N GLU A 400 -42.49 -26.88 54.13
CA GLU A 400 -42.47 -28.28 54.49
C GLU A 400 -42.65 -28.47 55.97
N GLU A 401 -41.93 -27.75 56.82
CA GLU A 401 -42.00 -27.77 58.29
C GLU A 401 -43.24 -27.01 58.82
N ARG A 402 -44.03 -26.40 57.94
CA ARG A 402 -45.23 -25.63 58.24
C ARG A 402 -44.99 -24.55 59.30
N ILE A 403 -43.86 -23.92 59.28
CA ILE A 403 -43.46 -22.92 60.27
C ILE A 403 -44.51 -21.79 60.37
N TYR A 404 -45.20 -21.46 59.34
CA TYR A 404 -46.24 -20.45 59.22
C TYR A 404 -47.54 -20.85 59.92
N LYS A 405 -47.65 -22.08 60.42
CA LYS A 405 -48.85 -22.62 61.12
C LYS A 405 -48.64 -22.81 62.62
N GLY A 406 -47.54 -22.37 63.16
CA GLY A 406 -47.26 -22.47 64.59
C GLY A 406 -48.10 -21.50 65.40
N LYS A 407 -48.71 -22.00 66.52
CA LYS A 407 -49.48 -21.12 67.47
C LYS A 407 -48.75 -19.86 67.94
N PRO A 408 -47.43 -19.91 68.23
CA PRO A 408 -46.69 -18.70 68.52
C PRO A 408 -46.58 -17.71 67.42
N PHE A 409 -46.52 -18.20 66.14
CA PHE A 409 -46.52 -17.35 64.92
C PHE A 409 -47.87 -16.64 64.74
N GLU A 410 -48.97 -17.42 64.87
CA GLU A 410 -50.33 -16.93 64.71
C GLU A 410 -50.75 -15.94 65.82
N ASN A 411 -50.18 -16.04 67.05
CA ASN A 411 -50.48 -15.19 68.19
C ASN A 411 -49.34 -14.20 68.48
N ALA A 412 -48.40 -13.97 67.57
CA ALA A 412 -47.30 -13.02 67.73
C ALA A 412 -47.87 -11.60 67.96
N LYS A 413 -47.31 -10.91 68.91
CA LYS A 413 -47.74 -9.55 69.28
C LYS A 413 -47.32 -8.50 68.27
N ASP A 414 -46.24 -8.68 67.67
CA ASP A 414 -45.62 -7.83 66.64
C ASP A 414 -44.81 -8.64 65.63
N MET A 415 -44.29 -7.94 64.61
CA MET A 415 -43.52 -8.55 63.49
C MET A 415 -42.20 -9.09 64.04
N ASP A 416 -41.61 -8.45 65.06
CA ASP A 416 -40.34 -8.88 65.57
C ASP A 416 -40.43 -10.20 66.34
N ALA A 417 -41.48 -10.38 67.17
CA ALA A 417 -41.76 -11.67 67.84
C ALA A 417 -42.05 -12.79 66.78
N ALA A 418 -42.74 -12.48 65.71
CA ALA A 418 -42.94 -13.44 64.65
C ALA A 418 -41.61 -13.80 63.96
N CYS A 419 -40.71 -12.84 63.72
CA CYS A 419 -39.37 -13.09 63.15
C CYS A 419 -38.53 -14.00 64.05
N GLU A 420 -38.51 -13.69 65.42
CA GLU A 420 -37.81 -14.51 66.41
C GLU A 420 -38.28 -15.94 66.43
N TYR A 421 -39.56 -16.17 66.42
CA TYR A 421 -40.11 -17.51 66.30
C TYR A 421 -39.69 -18.26 64.97
N VAL A 422 -39.72 -17.59 63.82
CA VAL A 422 -39.30 -18.18 62.55
C VAL A 422 -37.82 -18.50 62.58
N ASP A 423 -37.01 -17.61 63.15
CA ASP A 423 -35.54 -17.80 63.29
C ASP A 423 -35.23 -19.03 64.22
N GLU A 424 -35.88 -19.12 65.35
CA GLU A 424 -35.76 -20.24 66.30
C GLU A 424 -36.13 -21.60 65.58
N ARG A 425 -37.17 -21.58 64.81
CA ARG A 425 -37.59 -22.79 64.06
C ARG A 425 -36.70 -23.12 62.88
N LEU A 426 -36.01 -22.16 62.29
CA LEU A 426 -35.04 -22.34 61.23
C LEU A 426 -33.67 -22.76 61.76
N THR A 427 -33.33 -22.45 63.03
CA THR A 427 -32.03 -22.74 63.61
C THR A 427 -31.51 -24.17 63.41
N PRO A 428 -32.32 -25.24 63.51
CA PRO A 428 -31.86 -26.62 63.26
C PRO A 428 -31.39 -26.87 61.83
N PHE A 429 -31.83 -26.05 60.87
CA PHE A 429 -31.52 -26.19 59.47
C PHE A 429 -30.38 -25.29 58.97
N TYR A 430 -29.84 -24.39 59.84
CA TYR A 430 -28.73 -23.46 59.54
C TYR A 430 -27.49 -24.12 58.90
N PRO A 431 -27.06 -25.31 59.36
CA PRO A 431 -25.91 -25.97 58.75
C PRO A 431 -26.11 -26.39 57.28
N GLN A 432 -27.34 -26.37 56.78
CA GLN A 432 -27.68 -26.73 55.41
C GLN A 432 -27.64 -25.52 54.47
N PHE A 433 -27.58 -24.32 55.02
CA PHE A 433 -27.62 -23.10 54.22
C PHE A 433 -26.21 -22.63 53.84
N ILE A 434 -26.15 -21.97 52.68
CA ILE A 434 -24.88 -21.44 52.11
C ILE A 434 -24.35 -20.26 52.91
N ARG A 435 -25.24 -19.49 53.55
CA ARG A 435 -24.93 -18.33 54.38
C ARG A 435 -25.86 -18.27 55.59
N GLU A 436 -25.52 -17.42 56.59
CA GLU A 436 -26.39 -17.14 57.75
C GLU A 436 -27.70 -16.48 57.30
N VAL A 437 -28.78 -16.84 58.02
CA VAL A 437 -30.11 -16.26 57.82
C VAL A 437 -30.14 -14.90 58.51
N ARG A 438 -30.61 -13.89 57.81
CA ARG A 438 -30.77 -12.53 58.28
C ARG A 438 -32.23 -12.21 58.54
N LYS A 439 -32.51 -11.19 59.35
CA LYS A 439 -33.89 -10.76 59.61
C LYS A 439 -34.64 -10.37 58.33
N GLU A 440 -33.93 -9.77 57.35
CA GLU A 440 -34.50 -9.43 56.04
C GLU A 440 -34.97 -10.69 55.26
N ASP A 441 -34.27 -11.81 55.40
CA ASP A 441 -34.63 -13.07 54.72
C ASP A 441 -35.91 -13.65 55.31
N ILE A 442 -36.05 -13.55 56.68
CA ILE A 442 -37.25 -13.98 57.37
C ILE A 442 -38.45 -13.07 56.99
N LEU A 443 -38.27 -11.78 56.98
CA LEU A 443 -39.29 -10.84 56.54
C LEU A 443 -39.75 -11.17 55.08
N ARG A 444 -38.85 -11.46 54.21
CA ARG A 444 -39.12 -11.90 52.84
C ARG A 444 -39.86 -13.24 52.75
N LEU A 445 -39.63 -14.17 53.71
CA LEU A 445 -40.39 -15.40 53.80
C LEU A 445 -41.85 -15.13 54.19
N MET A 446 -42.07 -14.18 55.11
CA MET A 446 -43.40 -13.78 55.57
C MET A 446 -44.22 -13.04 54.51
N GLU A 447 -43.58 -12.44 53.51
CA GLU A 447 -44.20 -11.80 52.39
C GLU A 447 -44.71 -12.84 51.32
N ILE A 448 -44.43 -14.12 51.51
CA ILE A 448 -44.88 -15.17 50.59
C ILE A 448 -46.42 -15.28 50.60
N LYS A 449 -47.03 -15.10 49.46
CA LYS A 449 -48.49 -15.16 49.31
C LYS A 449 -49.01 -16.56 49.58
N MET A 450 -50.12 -16.67 50.34
CA MET A 450 -50.75 -17.93 50.68
C MET A 450 -51.03 -18.80 49.43
N GLN A 451 -51.39 -18.20 48.28
CA GLN A 451 -51.55 -18.91 47.04
C GLN A 451 -50.28 -19.70 46.58
N ARG A 452 -49.07 -19.18 46.87
CA ARG A 452 -47.79 -19.81 46.59
C ARG A 452 -47.55 -20.98 47.53
N ILE A 453 -47.90 -20.87 48.78
CA ILE A 453 -47.85 -21.94 49.75
C ILE A 453 -48.78 -23.08 49.36
N LEU A 454 -50.05 -22.77 48.99
CA LEU A 454 -51.05 -23.76 48.58
C LEU A 454 -50.69 -24.49 47.29
N LYS A 455 -49.98 -23.82 46.38
CA LYS A 455 -49.53 -24.37 45.10
C LYS A 455 -48.08 -24.92 45.15
N PHE A 456 -47.48 -25.01 46.34
CA PHE A 456 -46.13 -25.50 46.50
C PHE A 456 -46.04 -26.96 46.09
N ASN A 457 -45.09 -27.28 45.19
CA ASN A 457 -44.78 -28.63 44.77
C ASN A 457 -43.33 -28.93 45.07
N LYS A 458 -43.08 -29.87 45.96
CA LYS A 458 -41.76 -30.30 46.39
C LYS A 458 -40.88 -30.72 45.22
N ASP A 459 -41.39 -31.56 44.32
CA ASP A 459 -40.62 -32.10 43.17
C ASP A 459 -40.12 -30.97 42.27
N LYS A 460 -40.95 -29.94 42.00
CA LYS A 460 -40.56 -28.75 41.23
C LYS A 460 -39.57 -27.89 41.93
N ALA A 461 -39.62 -27.75 43.27
CA ALA A 461 -38.62 -27.05 44.05
C ALA A 461 -37.27 -27.77 44.01
N ASP A 462 -37.30 -29.10 44.10
CA ASP A 462 -36.10 -29.94 44.02
C ASP A 462 -35.49 -29.94 42.61
N GLU A 463 -36.29 -29.94 41.57
CA GLU A 463 -35.84 -29.76 40.18
C GLU A 463 -35.20 -28.40 39.92
N LEU A 464 -35.81 -27.33 40.50
CA LEU A 464 -35.26 -25.98 40.40
C LEU A 464 -33.89 -25.90 41.10
N MET A 465 -33.80 -26.41 42.34
CA MET A 465 -32.54 -26.44 43.09
C MET A 465 -31.46 -27.28 42.40
N ALA A 466 -31.82 -28.42 41.81
CA ALA A 466 -30.93 -29.28 41.02
C ALA A 466 -30.39 -28.53 39.78
N ARG A 467 -31.27 -27.81 39.06
CA ARG A 467 -30.88 -26.98 37.92
C ARG A 467 -29.92 -25.86 38.32
N ILE A 468 -30.22 -25.12 39.42
CA ILE A 468 -29.35 -24.05 39.92
C ILE A 468 -27.98 -24.63 40.34
N ASN A 469 -27.96 -25.76 41.03
CA ASN A 469 -26.71 -26.40 41.41
C ASN A 469 -25.89 -26.90 40.23
N LYS A 470 -26.52 -27.38 39.16
CA LYS A 470 -25.84 -27.73 37.89
C LYS A 470 -25.21 -26.50 37.24
N GLU A 471 -25.94 -25.38 37.19
CA GLU A 471 -25.46 -24.12 36.65
C GLU A 471 -24.29 -23.59 37.49
N LEU A 472 -24.40 -23.59 38.82
CA LEU A 472 -23.33 -23.20 39.76
C LEU A 472 -22.05 -24.03 39.56
N LYS A 473 -22.17 -25.37 39.37
CA LYS A 473 -21.03 -26.22 39.09
C LYS A 473 -20.36 -25.83 37.74
N GLY A 474 -21.16 -25.49 36.72
CA GLY A 474 -20.67 -24.97 35.47
C GLY A 474 -19.89 -23.68 35.65
N ILE A 475 -20.47 -22.69 36.33
CA ILE A 475 -19.84 -21.40 36.56
C ILE A 475 -18.55 -21.54 37.40
N LYS A 476 -18.54 -22.37 38.47
CA LYS A 476 -17.32 -22.63 39.25
C LYS A 476 -16.19 -23.25 38.41
N ARG A 477 -16.50 -24.13 37.48
CA ARG A 477 -15.55 -24.67 36.52
C ARG A 477 -15.05 -23.57 35.58
N ASP A 478 -15.94 -22.77 35.01
CA ASP A 478 -15.60 -21.71 34.08
C ASP A 478 -14.76 -20.62 34.74
N LEU A 479 -15.03 -20.24 35.99
CA LEU A 479 -14.19 -19.34 36.80
C LEU A 479 -12.77 -19.89 37.03
N ALA A 480 -12.62 -21.23 37.13
CA ALA A 480 -11.30 -21.85 37.26
C ALA A 480 -10.50 -21.87 35.94
N HIS A 481 -11.17 -21.72 34.79
CA HIS A 481 -10.59 -21.80 33.45
C HIS A 481 -10.95 -20.57 32.60
N MET A 482 -10.66 -19.35 33.12
CA MET A 482 -11.08 -18.09 32.49
C MET A 482 -10.48 -17.89 31.08
N THR A 483 -9.26 -18.37 30.84
CA THR A 483 -8.65 -18.31 29.50
C THR A 483 -9.48 -19.04 28.46
N ASP A 484 -9.92 -20.26 28.75
CA ASP A 484 -10.76 -21.06 27.84
C ASP A 484 -12.15 -20.41 27.62
N VAL A 485 -12.69 -19.77 28.67
CA VAL A 485 -13.94 -19.02 28.58
C VAL A 485 -13.79 -17.84 27.62
N THR A 486 -12.69 -17.12 27.74
CA THR A 486 -12.42 -15.95 26.89
C THR A 486 -12.14 -16.36 25.43
N ILE A 487 -11.43 -17.47 25.22
CA ILE A 487 -11.24 -18.03 23.86
C ILE A 487 -12.59 -18.36 23.24
N ARG A 488 -13.46 -19.12 23.95
CA ARG A 488 -14.81 -19.45 23.47
C ARG A 488 -15.66 -18.21 23.19
N TRP A 489 -15.45 -17.14 23.91
CA TRP A 489 -16.11 -15.87 23.67
C TRP A 489 -15.69 -15.26 22.33
N PHE A 490 -14.39 -15.18 22.04
CA PHE A 490 -13.93 -14.67 20.76
C PHE A 490 -14.28 -15.56 19.57
N GLU A 491 -14.26 -16.89 19.74
CA GLU A 491 -14.76 -17.85 18.75
C GLU A 491 -16.25 -17.61 18.48
N PHE A 492 -17.09 -17.47 19.52
CA PHE A 492 -18.51 -17.16 19.37
C PHE A 492 -18.76 -15.85 18.62
N ILE A 493 -18.02 -14.80 18.95
CA ILE A 493 -18.15 -13.50 18.28
C ILE A 493 -17.72 -13.60 16.80
N LYS A 494 -16.65 -14.31 16.50
CA LYS A 494 -16.17 -14.54 15.15
C LYS A 494 -17.19 -15.35 14.32
N ASP A 495 -17.68 -16.44 14.85
CA ASP A 495 -18.64 -17.30 14.16
C ASP A 495 -19.97 -16.59 13.88
N LYS A 496 -20.40 -15.74 14.81
CA LYS A 496 -21.70 -15.05 14.71
C LYS A 496 -21.69 -13.85 13.78
N TYR A 497 -20.58 -13.09 13.76
CA TYR A 497 -20.52 -11.82 13.08
C TYR A 497 -19.42 -11.72 12.01
N GLY A 498 -18.44 -12.61 12.01
CA GLY A 498 -17.25 -12.51 11.16
C GLY A 498 -17.49 -12.68 9.67
N ALA A 499 -18.56 -13.38 9.28
CA ALA A 499 -18.87 -13.62 7.87
C ALA A 499 -19.15 -12.32 7.07
N GLU A 500 -19.63 -11.27 7.74
CA GLU A 500 -19.94 -9.98 7.13
C GLU A 500 -18.70 -9.05 7.02
N HIS A 501 -17.56 -9.45 7.61
CA HIS A 501 -16.35 -8.64 7.71
C HIS A 501 -15.10 -9.31 7.09
N PRO A 502 -15.12 -9.69 5.79
CA PRO A 502 -13.92 -10.18 5.12
C PRO A 502 -12.87 -9.06 5.01
N ARG A 503 -11.57 -9.43 4.94
CA ARG A 503 -10.51 -8.46 4.68
C ARG A 503 -10.69 -7.85 3.30
N ARG A 504 -10.56 -6.52 3.22
CA ARG A 504 -10.70 -5.75 1.96
C ARG A 504 -9.37 -5.25 1.44
N THR A 505 -8.47 -4.86 2.32
CA THR A 505 -7.18 -4.26 1.96
C THR A 505 -6.13 -5.33 1.71
N GLU A 506 -5.45 -5.27 0.58
CA GLU A 506 -4.42 -6.22 0.20
C GLU A 506 -3.05 -5.79 0.76
N ILE A 507 -2.32 -6.73 1.40
CA ILE A 507 -0.96 -6.45 1.90
C ILE A 507 0.03 -6.82 0.80
N ARG A 508 0.82 -5.84 0.34
CA ARG A 508 1.85 -6.00 -0.69
C ARG A 508 3.09 -5.18 -0.37
N ASN A 509 4.24 -5.62 -0.81
CA ASN A 509 5.43 -4.78 -0.83
C ASN A 509 5.39 -3.85 -2.04
N PHE A 510 5.69 -2.56 -1.83
CA PHE A 510 5.70 -1.60 -2.91
C PHE A 510 7.12 -1.34 -3.38
N GLU A 511 7.32 -1.46 -4.69
CA GLU A 511 8.54 -0.99 -5.32
C GLU A 511 8.66 0.54 -5.20
N SER A 512 9.86 1.03 -4.93
CA SER A 512 10.11 2.47 -4.94
C SER A 512 10.06 2.98 -6.39
N ILE A 513 9.03 3.72 -6.72
CA ILE A 513 8.92 4.38 -8.03
C ILE A 513 9.95 5.50 -8.08
N GLU A 514 10.98 5.34 -8.93
CA GLU A 514 11.89 6.45 -9.22
C GLU A 514 11.15 7.48 -10.07
N VAL A 515 10.79 8.59 -9.44
CA VAL A 515 10.06 9.70 -10.07
C VAL A 515 10.71 10.14 -11.38
N SER A 516 12.04 10.10 -11.46
CA SER A 516 12.79 10.46 -12.66
C SER A 516 12.58 9.53 -13.86
N THR A 517 12.21 8.26 -13.64
CA THR A 517 11.97 7.30 -14.72
C THR A 517 10.55 7.36 -15.28
N VAL A 518 9.63 7.87 -14.46
CA VAL A 518 8.19 7.92 -14.76
C VAL A 518 7.77 9.23 -15.43
N VAL A 519 8.52 10.32 -15.17
CA VAL A 519 8.23 11.60 -15.80
C VAL A 519 8.53 11.52 -17.28
N GLU A 520 7.50 11.71 -18.10
CA GLU A 520 7.68 11.82 -19.53
C GLU A 520 8.38 13.15 -19.91
N ALA A 521 9.26 13.07 -20.89
CA ALA A 521 9.99 14.22 -21.42
C ALA A 521 9.03 15.18 -22.16
N ASN A 522 8.35 16.04 -21.40
CA ASN A 522 7.35 17.00 -21.91
C ASN A 522 7.95 18.30 -22.40
N GLU A 523 9.18 18.59 -21.97
CA GLU A 523 9.89 19.81 -22.32
C GLU A 523 10.96 19.54 -23.37
N LYS A 524 11.30 20.58 -24.11
CA LYS A 524 12.38 20.52 -25.12
C LYS A 524 13.57 21.33 -24.59
N LEU A 525 14.70 20.67 -24.46
CA LEU A 525 15.94 21.29 -24.06
C LEU A 525 16.63 21.96 -25.25
N TYR A 526 17.01 23.21 -25.10
CA TYR A 526 17.72 23.99 -26.11
C TYR A 526 19.02 24.50 -25.55
N ILE A 527 19.98 24.80 -26.45
CA ILE A 527 21.30 25.29 -26.09
C ILE A 527 21.75 26.43 -26.99
N ASN A 528 22.25 27.47 -26.38
CA ASN A 528 23.02 28.53 -27.05
C ASN A 528 24.52 28.36 -26.75
N ARG A 529 25.23 27.71 -27.65
CA ARG A 529 26.69 27.42 -27.48
C ARG A 529 27.57 28.67 -27.56
N GLN A 530 27.11 29.74 -28.20
CA GLN A 530 27.88 30.95 -28.34
C GLN A 530 27.83 31.78 -27.06
N GLU A 531 26.68 31.94 -26.50
CA GLU A 531 26.45 32.69 -25.28
C GLU A 531 26.63 31.84 -24.01
N GLY A 532 26.54 30.55 -24.09
CA GLY A 532 26.71 29.58 -23.00
C GLY A 532 25.50 29.41 -22.13
N PHE A 533 24.30 29.50 -22.71
CA PHE A 533 23.04 29.27 -22.03
C PHE A 533 22.40 27.91 -22.44
N ILE A 534 21.72 27.30 -21.50
CA ILE A 534 20.93 26.09 -21.66
C ILE A 534 19.57 26.28 -21.00
N GLY A 535 18.49 25.71 -21.55
CA GLY A 535 17.19 25.75 -20.90
C GLY A 535 16.04 25.42 -21.83
N THR A 536 14.84 25.27 -21.25
CA THR A 536 13.60 24.96 -21.97
C THR A 536 12.97 26.19 -22.62
N GLY A 537 13.25 27.38 -22.07
CA GLY A 537 12.77 28.66 -22.60
C GLY A 537 13.49 29.16 -23.84
N LEU A 538 14.59 28.54 -24.27
CA LEU A 538 15.44 28.99 -25.40
C LEU A 538 14.96 28.48 -26.77
N LYS A 539 13.68 28.64 -27.09
CA LYS A 539 13.00 28.04 -28.27
C LYS A 539 13.56 28.42 -29.63
N LYS A 540 14.42 29.46 -29.71
CA LYS A 540 15.07 29.94 -30.94
C LYS A 540 16.46 29.38 -31.17
N ASP A 541 17.01 28.67 -30.19
CA ASP A 541 18.36 28.12 -30.20
C ASP A 541 18.39 26.65 -30.63
N GLU A 542 19.57 26.02 -30.61
CA GLU A 542 19.80 24.65 -31.02
C GLU A 542 19.02 23.68 -30.12
N PHE A 543 18.13 22.84 -30.70
CA PHE A 543 17.45 21.77 -29.99
C PHE A 543 18.42 20.65 -29.62
N VAL A 544 18.39 20.19 -28.39
CA VAL A 544 19.26 19.11 -27.86
C VAL A 544 18.49 17.79 -27.77
N CYS A 545 17.47 17.74 -26.93
CA CYS A 545 16.68 16.55 -26.65
C CYS A 545 15.36 16.90 -25.95
N ASN A 546 14.45 15.95 -25.86
CA ASN A 546 13.31 16.08 -24.97
C ASN A 546 13.76 15.79 -23.54
N CYS A 547 13.23 16.51 -22.57
CA CYS A 547 13.53 16.37 -21.15
C CYS A 547 12.31 16.70 -20.30
N SER A 548 12.42 16.49 -19.02
CA SER A 548 11.45 16.90 -17.98
C SER A 548 12.07 18.01 -17.12
N ASP A 549 11.22 18.78 -16.43
CA ASP A 549 11.63 19.77 -15.43
C ASP A 549 12.33 19.13 -14.19
N LEU A 550 12.19 17.82 -14.01
CA LEU A 550 12.84 17.05 -12.95
C LEU A 550 14.18 16.43 -13.36
N ASP A 551 14.49 16.42 -14.66
CA ASP A 551 15.70 15.80 -15.17
C ASP A 551 16.97 16.56 -14.78
N ASP A 552 18.03 15.79 -14.65
CA ASP A 552 19.39 16.33 -14.62
C ASP A 552 19.98 16.28 -16.04
N ILE A 553 20.79 17.26 -16.39
CA ILE A 553 21.52 17.31 -17.66
C ILE A 553 23.02 17.26 -17.41
N ILE A 554 23.71 16.45 -18.20
CA ILE A 554 25.17 16.39 -18.19
C ILE A 554 25.74 17.28 -19.30
N ILE A 555 26.73 18.07 -18.97
CA ILE A 555 27.37 19.02 -19.87
C ILE A 555 28.86 18.74 -19.90
N PHE A 556 29.40 18.44 -21.08
CA PHE A 556 30.83 18.28 -21.32
C PHE A 556 31.38 19.51 -22.06
N TYR A 557 32.53 20.02 -21.61
CA TYR A 557 33.19 21.19 -22.20
C TYR A 557 34.41 20.79 -23.00
N LYS A 558 34.79 21.62 -23.96
CA LYS A 558 35.98 21.40 -24.83
C LYS A 558 37.30 21.29 -24.07
N ASP A 559 37.40 21.85 -22.88
CA ASP A 559 38.59 21.80 -22.01
C ASP A 559 38.71 20.48 -21.22
N GLY A 560 37.76 19.59 -21.36
CA GLY A 560 37.75 18.29 -20.69
C GLY A 560 37.01 18.27 -19.36
N LYS A 561 36.44 19.38 -18.96
CA LYS A 561 35.57 19.42 -17.77
C LYS A 561 34.16 18.97 -18.09
N TYR A 562 33.43 18.55 -17.06
CA TYR A 562 31.99 18.29 -17.17
C TYR A 562 31.30 18.54 -15.82
N LYS A 563 30.03 18.86 -15.87
CA LYS A 563 29.16 19.00 -14.69
C LYS A 563 27.76 18.53 -14.96
N ILE A 564 27.02 18.29 -13.91
CA ILE A 564 25.59 17.94 -13.94
C ILE A 564 24.82 19.06 -13.29
N ILE A 565 23.74 19.50 -13.91
CA ILE A 565 22.82 20.53 -13.40
C ILE A 565 21.38 20.06 -13.59
N ARG A 566 20.46 20.62 -12.85
CA ARG A 566 19.02 20.40 -13.05
C ARG A 566 18.52 21.22 -14.24
N VAL A 567 17.54 20.69 -14.97
CA VAL A 567 16.84 21.41 -16.02
C VAL A 567 16.19 22.67 -15.44
N GLN A 568 16.32 23.81 -16.14
CA GLN A 568 15.72 25.10 -15.83
C GLN A 568 15.29 25.79 -17.12
N ASP A 569 14.46 26.83 -17.01
CA ASP A 569 13.99 27.58 -18.19
C ASP A 569 15.14 28.24 -18.91
N LYS A 570 16.10 28.83 -18.20
CA LYS A 570 17.32 29.43 -18.76
C LYS A 570 18.39 29.52 -17.66
N ILE A 571 19.54 28.87 -17.92
CA ILE A 571 20.69 28.92 -17.02
C ILE A 571 21.98 29.16 -17.79
N PHE A 572 22.85 30.01 -17.24
CA PHE A 572 24.19 30.19 -17.77
C PHE A 572 25.12 29.07 -17.28
N VAL A 573 25.67 28.31 -18.20
CA VAL A 573 26.56 27.16 -17.89
C VAL A 573 28.01 27.37 -18.32
N GLY A 574 28.30 28.43 -19.03
CA GLY A 574 29.65 28.74 -19.55
C GLY A 574 29.76 28.41 -21.05
N LYS A 575 30.78 28.98 -21.67
CA LYS A 575 31.07 28.79 -23.09
C LYS A 575 31.87 27.49 -23.36
N ASN A 576 32.13 27.21 -24.62
CA ASN A 576 32.93 26.04 -25.07
C ASN A 576 32.28 24.66 -24.77
N ILE A 577 30.95 24.59 -24.81
CA ILE A 577 30.21 23.35 -24.63
C ILE A 577 30.46 22.38 -25.79
N GLN A 578 30.84 21.14 -25.48
CA GLN A 578 31.13 20.09 -26.47
C GLN A 578 29.88 19.19 -26.69
N TYR A 579 29.28 18.71 -25.59
CA TYR A 579 28.16 17.75 -25.61
C TYR A 579 27.22 18.03 -24.45
N VAL A 580 25.92 17.81 -24.67
CA VAL A 580 24.87 17.92 -23.65
C VAL A 580 23.82 16.84 -23.91
N ASN A 581 23.33 16.22 -22.86
CA ASN A 581 22.18 15.34 -22.90
C ASN A 581 21.57 15.18 -21.49
N VAL A 582 20.39 14.56 -21.40
CA VAL A 582 19.80 14.15 -20.11
C VAL A 582 20.72 13.17 -19.41
N PHE A 583 20.86 13.33 -18.10
CA PHE A 583 21.67 12.47 -17.23
C PHE A 583 20.77 11.58 -16.40
N LYS A 584 20.97 10.26 -16.50
CA LYS A 584 20.30 9.28 -15.66
C LYS A 584 21.25 8.78 -14.57
N ARG A 585 20.82 8.86 -13.31
CA ARG A 585 21.60 8.31 -12.18
C ARG A 585 21.69 6.78 -12.29
N ASN A 586 22.82 6.23 -11.84
CA ASN A 586 23.10 4.80 -11.82
C ASN A 586 23.07 4.12 -13.20
N ASP A 587 22.96 4.90 -14.29
CA ASP A 587 23.01 4.37 -15.63
C ASP A 587 24.48 4.01 -16.00
N LYS A 588 24.75 2.71 -16.09
CA LYS A 588 26.03 2.13 -16.55
C LYS A 588 26.01 1.78 -18.03
N ARG A 589 24.85 1.88 -18.69
CA ARG A 589 24.68 1.53 -20.11
C ARG A 589 25.01 2.69 -21.04
N THR A 590 24.75 3.93 -20.63
CA THR A 590 25.19 5.11 -21.38
C THR A 590 26.71 5.25 -21.31
N VAL A 591 27.39 4.84 -22.37
CA VAL A 591 28.85 4.87 -22.50
C VAL A 591 29.28 6.06 -23.33
N TYR A 592 30.21 6.83 -22.81
CA TYR A 592 30.83 7.97 -23.51
C TYR A 592 32.11 7.54 -24.18
N ASN A 593 32.17 7.69 -25.52
CA ASN A 593 33.37 7.45 -26.31
C ASN A 593 34.08 8.78 -26.52
N VAL A 594 35.32 8.90 -26.07
CA VAL A 594 36.06 10.16 -26.03
C VAL A 594 37.43 10.04 -26.61
N VAL A 595 37.82 11.03 -27.42
CA VAL A 595 39.22 11.31 -27.78
C VAL A 595 39.58 12.68 -27.21
N TYR A 596 40.66 12.75 -26.42
CA TYR A 596 41.14 13.99 -25.88
C TYR A 596 42.67 14.11 -26.03
N ARG A 597 43.15 15.38 -26.13
CA ARG A 597 44.56 15.75 -26.09
C ARG A 597 44.92 16.15 -24.67
N ASP A 598 46.03 15.62 -24.12
CA ASP A 598 46.50 15.87 -22.77
C ASP A 598 47.58 16.94 -22.74
N GLY A 599 47.22 18.22 -22.63
CA GLY A 599 48.06 19.38 -22.72
C GLY A 599 48.23 19.94 -24.14
N LEU A 600 48.91 21.09 -24.29
CA LEU A 600 48.96 21.83 -25.57
C LEU A 600 49.63 21.05 -26.72
N LYS A 601 50.72 20.36 -26.41
CA LYS A 601 51.49 19.51 -27.37
C LYS A 601 51.55 18.05 -26.92
N GLY A 602 50.62 17.65 -26.05
CA GLY A 602 50.58 16.30 -25.49
C GLY A 602 49.98 15.25 -26.42
N PRO A 603 50.10 13.96 -26.07
CA PRO A 603 49.54 12.85 -26.82
C PRO A 603 48.02 12.85 -26.76
N TYR A 604 47.42 12.22 -27.76
CA TYR A 604 46.00 11.99 -27.85
C TYR A 604 45.65 10.67 -27.23
N PHE A 605 44.57 10.61 -26.43
CA PHE A 605 44.06 9.44 -25.75
C PHE A 605 42.66 9.11 -26.21
N LEU A 606 42.38 7.80 -26.27
CA LEU A 606 41.10 7.22 -26.59
C LEU A 606 40.57 6.53 -25.34
N LYS A 607 39.34 6.78 -24.91
CA LYS A 607 38.71 6.08 -23.78
C LYS A 607 37.22 5.93 -23.90
N ARG A 608 36.73 4.91 -23.22
CA ARG A 608 35.31 4.66 -23.03
C ARG A 608 35.02 4.62 -21.52
N PHE A 609 33.95 5.27 -21.11
CA PHE A 609 33.53 5.28 -19.71
C PHE A 609 32.04 5.58 -19.57
N TYR A 610 31.47 5.25 -18.42
CA TYR A 610 30.14 5.68 -18.01
C TYR A 610 30.20 6.62 -16.80
N VAL A 611 29.11 7.36 -16.56
CA VAL A 611 28.97 8.26 -15.41
C VAL A 611 27.77 7.79 -14.58
N ALA A 612 28.01 7.00 -13.52
CA ALA A 612 26.93 6.48 -12.70
C ALA A 612 26.40 7.50 -11.70
N SER A 613 27.29 8.27 -11.06
CA SER A 613 26.90 9.24 -10.04
C SER A 613 27.83 10.46 -10.03
N CYS A 614 27.23 11.64 -9.86
CA CYS A 614 27.94 12.91 -9.66
C CYS A 614 27.12 13.83 -8.77
N THR A 615 27.77 14.68 -8.03
CA THR A 615 27.12 15.76 -7.28
C THR A 615 26.74 16.87 -8.26
N ARG A 616 25.51 17.40 -8.15
CA ARG A 616 25.04 18.55 -8.95
C ARG A 616 25.95 19.76 -8.73
N ASP A 617 26.08 20.55 -9.76
CA ASP A 617 26.82 21.83 -9.79
C ASP A 617 28.33 21.73 -9.52
N LYS A 618 28.84 20.50 -9.28
CA LYS A 618 30.28 20.26 -9.11
C LYS A 618 30.94 19.96 -10.46
N GLU A 619 32.09 20.62 -10.71
CA GLU A 619 32.91 20.36 -11.91
C GLU A 619 33.80 19.12 -11.69
N TYR A 620 33.89 18.30 -12.72
CA TYR A 620 34.79 17.15 -12.79
C TYR A 620 35.65 17.23 -14.04
N ASP A 621 36.84 16.63 -14.00
CA ASP A 621 37.79 16.61 -15.14
C ASP A 621 37.91 15.21 -15.72
N LEU A 622 37.78 15.08 -17.05
CA LEU A 622 37.98 13.85 -17.82
C LEU A 622 39.44 13.63 -18.21
N THR A 623 40.25 14.66 -18.24
CA THR A 623 41.63 14.61 -18.68
C THR A 623 42.53 14.23 -17.49
N GLN A 624 43.87 14.33 -17.69
CA GLN A 624 44.84 14.14 -16.62
C GLN A 624 45.18 15.45 -15.90
N GLY A 625 44.37 16.50 -16.06
CA GLY A 625 44.56 17.80 -15.41
C GLY A 625 45.67 18.68 -15.98
N LYS A 626 46.27 18.32 -17.12
CA LYS A 626 47.28 19.19 -17.71
C LYS A 626 46.65 20.42 -18.32
N PRO A 627 47.27 21.60 -18.16
CA PRO A 627 46.79 22.84 -18.74
C PRO A 627 46.64 22.74 -20.27
N GLN A 628 45.53 23.31 -20.78
CA GLN A 628 45.18 23.32 -22.20
C GLN A 628 44.93 21.95 -22.82
N SER A 629 44.55 21.00 -21.99
CA SER A 629 43.92 19.74 -22.47
C SER A 629 42.62 20.03 -23.22
N ARG A 630 42.28 19.22 -24.22
CA ARG A 630 41.11 19.49 -25.05
C ARG A 630 40.47 18.21 -25.54
N ILE A 631 39.13 18.15 -25.46
CA ILE A 631 38.32 17.10 -26.10
C ILE A 631 38.30 17.37 -27.62
N MET A 632 38.67 16.36 -28.39
CA MET A 632 38.67 16.38 -29.84
C MET A 632 37.45 15.68 -30.43
N TYR A 633 36.92 14.68 -29.73
CA TYR A 633 35.73 13.92 -30.12
C TYR A 633 35.03 13.41 -28.87
N LEU A 634 33.71 13.48 -28.86
CA LEU A 634 32.87 12.91 -27.79
C LEU A 634 31.50 12.55 -28.32
N THR A 635 31.08 11.32 -28.01
CA THR A 635 29.73 10.81 -28.27
C THR A 635 29.19 10.14 -27.02
N GLY A 636 27.87 10.19 -26.82
CA GLY A 636 27.17 9.46 -25.77
C GLY A 636 26.33 8.36 -26.41
N ASN A 637 26.51 7.13 -25.96
CA ASN A 637 25.98 5.92 -26.57
C ASN A 637 25.13 5.17 -25.53
N PRO A 638 23.79 5.22 -25.62
CA PRO A 638 22.86 4.71 -24.58
C PRO A 638 22.98 3.22 -24.30
N ASN A 639 23.38 2.43 -25.32
CA ASN A 639 23.55 0.97 -25.17
C ASN A 639 25.01 0.54 -25.31
N GLY A 640 25.95 1.45 -25.05
CA GLY A 640 27.35 1.15 -25.15
C GLY A 640 27.82 0.83 -26.57
N GLU A 641 27.24 1.47 -27.58
CA GLU A 641 27.62 1.34 -28.98
C GLU A 641 29.08 1.81 -29.16
N ALA A 642 29.80 1.08 -30.01
CA ALA A 642 31.20 1.35 -30.27
C ALA A 642 31.40 1.67 -31.77
N GLU A 643 31.52 2.96 -32.05
CA GLU A 643 31.72 3.45 -33.40
C GLU A 643 33.17 3.35 -33.87
N VAL A 644 33.34 3.35 -35.21
CA VAL A 644 34.63 3.48 -35.90
C VAL A 644 34.85 4.92 -36.33
N ILE A 645 35.94 5.52 -35.87
CA ILE A 645 36.31 6.91 -36.19
C ILE A 645 37.47 6.97 -37.16
N LYS A 646 37.42 8.00 -38.04
CA LYS A 646 38.52 8.40 -38.92
C LYS A 646 39.25 9.58 -38.32
N VAL A 647 40.53 9.41 -37.98
CA VAL A 647 41.39 10.41 -37.41
C VAL A 647 42.37 10.92 -38.44
N THR A 648 42.20 12.13 -38.94
CA THR A 648 43.10 12.77 -39.91
C THR A 648 44.23 13.50 -39.21
N LEU A 649 45.46 13.14 -39.52
CA LEU A 649 46.67 13.77 -38.93
C LEU A 649 47.05 15.04 -39.68
N GLU A 650 47.76 15.96 -38.99
CA GLU A 650 48.32 17.13 -39.65
C GLU A 650 49.51 16.74 -40.53
N ALA A 651 49.57 17.30 -41.75
CA ALA A 651 50.70 17.13 -42.63
C ALA A 651 51.93 17.90 -42.09
N THR A 652 53.04 17.20 -41.88
CA THR A 652 54.30 17.79 -41.46
C THR A 652 55.14 18.17 -42.69
N ALA A 653 56.03 19.19 -42.54
CA ALA A 653 56.85 19.73 -43.62
C ALA A 653 57.83 18.69 -44.29
N MET A 654 57.96 17.49 -43.76
CA MET A 654 58.72 16.38 -44.35
C MET A 654 57.86 15.45 -45.28
N THR A 655 56.56 15.63 -45.36
CA THR A 655 55.74 14.86 -46.30
C THR A 655 55.70 15.53 -47.68
N THR A 656 56.56 15.08 -48.57
CA THR A 656 56.71 15.57 -49.96
C THR A 656 55.48 15.26 -50.84
N HIS A 657 54.49 14.52 -50.35
CA HIS A 657 53.24 14.23 -51.04
C HIS A 657 52.03 14.71 -50.23
N ARG A 658 51.13 15.44 -50.89
CA ARG A 658 49.82 15.94 -50.35
C ARG A 658 48.83 14.82 -50.07
N SER A 659 49.24 13.66 -49.59
CA SER A 659 48.40 12.57 -49.17
C SER A 659 47.87 12.83 -47.74
N SER A 660 46.52 12.82 -47.56
CA SER A 660 45.90 12.90 -46.25
C SER A 660 46.13 11.58 -45.49
N ILE A 661 47.02 11.63 -44.52
CA ILE A 661 47.25 10.46 -43.65
C ILE A 661 46.09 10.40 -42.61
N PHE A 662 45.46 9.27 -42.55
CA PHE A 662 44.40 9.04 -41.57
C PHE A 662 44.59 7.72 -40.85
N LEU A 663 44.09 7.64 -39.60
CA LEU A 663 44.00 6.43 -38.82
C LEU A 663 42.53 6.07 -38.65
N LEU A 664 42.22 4.78 -38.78
CA LEU A 664 40.92 4.25 -38.38
C LEU A 664 41.05 3.67 -36.98
N ARG A 665 40.10 3.99 -36.12
CA ARG A 665 40.05 3.49 -34.74
C ARG A 665 38.66 3.02 -34.42
N ASP A 666 38.57 1.80 -33.92
CA ASP A 666 37.37 1.16 -33.50
C ASP A 666 37.26 1.20 -31.97
N PHE A 667 36.22 1.79 -31.47
CA PHE A 667 35.96 1.87 -30.02
C PHE A 667 35.58 0.50 -29.42
N SER A 668 35.16 -0.51 -30.19
CA SER A 668 34.89 -1.86 -29.67
C SER A 668 36.12 -2.50 -29.04
N LYS A 669 37.31 -2.13 -29.56
CA LYS A 669 38.60 -2.62 -29.04
C LYS A 669 39.08 -1.89 -27.79
N VAL A 670 38.33 -0.92 -27.28
CA VAL A 670 38.64 -0.15 -26.08
C VAL A 670 37.70 -0.53 -24.95
N GLY A 671 38.23 -1.16 -23.90
CA GLY A 671 37.43 -1.57 -22.74
C GLY A 671 36.86 -0.37 -22.00
N ILE A 672 35.62 -0.52 -21.49
CA ILE A 672 34.93 0.48 -20.67
C ILE A 672 35.63 0.54 -19.30
N LYS A 673 36.11 1.71 -18.88
CA LYS A 673 36.83 1.94 -17.63
C LYS A 673 36.20 3.07 -16.82
N ASN A 674 36.75 3.34 -15.64
CA ASN A 674 36.32 4.46 -14.81
C ASN A 674 36.54 5.80 -15.52
N ARG A 675 35.69 6.78 -15.27
CA ARG A 675 35.78 8.16 -15.81
C ARG A 675 37.13 8.83 -15.58
N THR A 676 37.86 8.51 -14.52
CA THR A 676 39.19 9.05 -14.18
C THR A 676 40.32 8.32 -14.92
N ALA A 677 40.06 7.22 -15.61
CA ALA A 677 41.08 6.49 -16.33
C ALA A 677 41.69 7.32 -17.46
N LYS A 678 43.02 7.20 -17.69
CA LYS A 678 43.74 7.90 -18.71
C LYS A 678 43.32 7.53 -20.13
N GLY A 679 42.97 6.27 -20.34
CA GLY A 679 42.68 5.71 -21.66
C GLY A 679 43.89 5.15 -22.37
N VAL A 680 43.68 4.77 -23.62
CA VAL A 680 44.73 4.21 -24.51
C VAL A 680 45.28 5.34 -25.38
N ILE A 681 46.59 5.30 -25.66
CA ILE A 681 47.22 6.30 -26.54
C ILE A 681 46.70 6.09 -27.97
N LEU A 682 46.05 7.09 -28.54
CA LEU A 682 45.62 7.13 -29.93
C LEU A 682 46.80 7.41 -30.85
N THR A 683 47.48 8.55 -30.60
CA THR A 683 48.66 8.99 -31.35
C THR A 683 49.41 10.07 -30.61
N LYS A 684 50.73 10.19 -30.87
CA LYS A 684 51.57 11.31 -30.44
C LYS A 684 51.66 12.40 -31.52
N LYS A 685 51.22 12.13 -32.78
CA LYS A 685 51.25 13.06 -33.89
C LYS A 685 50.09 14.08 -33.79
N PRO A 686 50.26 15.30 -34.27
CA PRO A 686 49.18 16.29 -34.29
C PRO A 686 47.96 15.77 -35.12
N VAL A 687 46.77 15.92 -34.55
CA VAL A 687 45.50 15.57 -35.18
C VAL A 687 44.80 16.81 -35.74
N ASN A 688 44.47 16.77 -37.01
CA ASN A 688 43.71 17.83 -37.69
C ASN A 688 42.20 17.70 -37.46
N ARG A 689 41.62 16.53 -37.73
CA ARG A 689 40.19 16.30 -37.66
C ARG A 689 39.88 14.86 -37.24
N ILE A 690 38.81 14.68 -36.46
CA ILE A 690 38.20 13.39 -36.15
C ILE A 690 36.78 13.39 -36.68
N SER A 691 36.35 12.34 -37.38
CA SER A 691 35.02 12.18 -37.91
C SER A 691 34.53 10.75 -37.73
N LEU A 692 33.26 10.57 -37.52
CA LEU A 692 32.58 9.26 -37.54
C LEU A 692 32.75 8.63 -38.93
N LYS A 693 33.21 7.39 -39.01
CA LYS A 693 33.23 6.63 -40.25
C LYS A 693 32.12 5.60 -40.35
N GLN A 694 31.89 4.87 -39.26
CA GLN A 694 30.87 3.83 -39.17
C GLN A 694 30.23 3.83 -37.81
N GLN A 695 28.91 3.70 -37.80
CA GLN A 695 28.14 3.54 -36.55
C GLN A 695 28.43 2.16 -35.98
N GLY A 696 28.63 2.06 -34.65
CA GLY A 696 28.95 0.83 -33.98
C GLY A 696 27.74 0.06 -33.48
N HIS A 697 28.01 -1.17 -33.10
CA HIS A 697 27.04 -2.02 -32.40
C HIS A 697 27.26 -1.95 -30.89
N SER A 698 26.28 -2.38 -30.12
CA SER A 698 26.42 -2.50 -28.66
C SER A 698 27.53 -3.50 -28.30
N THR A 699 28.37 -3.09 -27.35
CA THR A 699 29.44 -3.93 -26.76
C THR A 699 29.11 -4.39 -25.35
N LEU A 700 27.92 -4.07 -24.88
CA LEU A 700 27.43 -4.51 -23.59
C LEU A 700 26.80 -5.90 -23.76
N GLY A 701 27.07 -6.78 -22.79
CA GLY A 701 26.47 -8.11 -22.73
C GLY A 701 24.95 -8.06 -22.59
N ALA A 702 24.33 -9.24 -22.66
CA ALA A 702 22.92 -9.41 -22.38
C ALA A 702 22.56 -8.86 -20.99
N ILE A 703 21.30 -8.43 -20.81
CA ILE A 703 20.78 -7.97 -19.53
C ILE A 703 20.20 -9.17 -18.81
N LYS A 704 20.66 -9.43 -17.60
CA LYS A 704 20.03 -10.39 -16.70
C LYS A 704 18.73 -9.80 -16.18
N VAL A 705 17.65 -10.57 -16.26
CA VAL A 705 16.31 -10.15 -15.89
C VAL A 705 15.75 -11.12 -14.86
N TRP A 706 15.16 -10.59 -13.80
CA TRP A 706 14.44 -11.32 -12.77
C TRP A 706 12.99 -10.86 -12.72
N PHE A 707 12.08 -11.74 -12.36
CA PHE A 707 10.69 -11.43 -12.08
C PHE A 707 10.43 -11.52 -10.57
N ASP A 708 9.96 -10.44 -9.99
CA ASP A 708 9.58 -10.37 -8.59
C ASP A 708 8.06 -10.57 -8.47
N PRO A 709 7.59 -11.72 -7.96
CA PRO A 709 6.17 -12.03 -7.84
C PRO A 709 5.46 -11.18 -6.77
N ASP A 710 6.19 -10.65 -5.78
CA ASP A 710 5.59 -9.84 -4.70
C ASP A 710 5.09 -8.49 -5.21
N VAL A 711 5.75 -7.94 -6.22
CA VAL A 711 5.41 -6.66 -6.83
C VAL A 711 4.88 -6.79 -8.26
N ASN A 712 4.83 -8.01 -8.82
CA ASN A 712 4.46 -8.32 -10.21
C ASN A 712 5.23 -7.48 -11.24
N ARG A 713 6.56 -7.38 -11.06
CA ARG A 713 7.45 -6.64 -11.94
C ARG A 713 8.74 -7.38 -12.24
N ILE A 714 9.33 -7.03 -13.37
CA ILE A 714 10.71 -7.44 -13.65
C ILE A 714 11.69 -6.42 -13.08
N ASN A 715 12.88 -6.90 -12.75
CA ASN A 715 13.98 -6.08 -12.25
C ASN A 715 15.32 -6.60 -12.77
N TYR A 716 16.37 -5.79 -12.56
CA TYR A 716 17.76 -6.12 -12.90
C TYR A 716 18.64 -6.27 -11.63
N ASP A 717 18.00 -6.27 -10.45
CA ASP A 717 18.63 -6.20 -9.13
C ASP A 717 18.68 -7.55 -8.42
N GLU A 718 18.54 -8.66 -9.14
CA GLU A 718 18.61 -10.04 -8.65
C GLU A 718 17.51 -10.40 -7.61
N ARG A 719 16.31 -9.78 -7.74
CA ARG A 719 15.17 -10.07 -6.86
C ARG A 719 14.15 -10.96 -7.55
N GLY A 720 13.73 -12.04 -6.87
CA GLY A 720 12.73 -12.99 -7.37
C GLY A 720 13.29 -14.04 -8.32
N ASN A 721 12.46 -14.47 -9.27
CA ASN A 721 12.78 -15.57 -10.19
C ASN A 721 13.63 -15.10 -11.37
N TYR A 722 14.74 -15.79 -11.63
CA TYR A 722 15.61 -15.49 -12.77
C TYR A 722 14.96 -15.93 -14.09
N LEU A 723 14.75 -15.00 -15.01
CA LEU A 723 14.15 -15.27 -16.32
C LEU A 723 15.17 -15.51 -17.44
N GLY A 724 16.44 -15.20 -17.20
CA GLY A 724 17.49 -15.37 -18.18
C GLY A 724 18.20 -14.08 -18.59
N GLU A 725 19.06 -14.19 -19.59
CA GLU A 725 19.75 -13.07 -20.23
C GLU A 725 19.04 -12.64 -21.50
N PHE A 726 18.79 -11.34 -21.63
CA PHE A 726 18.05 -10.75 -22.74
C PHE A 726 18.88 -9.79 -23.56
N LYS A 727 18.71 -9.87 -24.88
CA LYS A 727 19.22 -8.92 -25.88
C LYS A 727 18.05 -8.39 -26.70
N ASP A 728 18.13 -7.18 -27.19
CA ASP A 728 17.13 -6.65 -28.13
C ASP A 728 17.24 -7.41 -29.49
N PRO A 729 16.16 -7.96 -30.08
CA PRO A 729 14.72 -7.76 -29.80
C PRO A 729 14.02 -8.88 -29.00
N GLU A 730 14.69 -9.61 -28.15
CA GLU A 730 14.10 -10.71 -27.38
C GLU A 730 12.96 -10.23 -26.47
N THR A 731 12.01 -11.11 -26.17
CA THR A 731 10.78 -10.78 -25.44
C THR A 731 10.51 -11.76 -24.31
N ILE A 732 9.69 -11.35 -23.36
CA ILE A 732 9.19 -12.16 -22.26
C ILE A 732 7.80 -12.68 -22.64
N LEU A 733 7.58 -13.98 -22.44
CA LEU A 733 6.29 -14.65 -22.53
C LEU A 733 5.61 -14.59 -21.17
N VAL A 734 4.36 -14.17 -21.14
CA VAL A 734 3.48 -14.18 -19.99
C VAL A 734 2.25 -15.01 -20.30
N MET A 735 1.96 -15.98 -19.45
CA MET A 735 0.79 -16.85 -19.54
C MET A 735 -0.07 -16.70 -18.28
N LEU A 736 -1.37 -16.53 -18.46
CA LEU A 736 -2.33 -16.27 -17.40
C LEU A 736 -3.18 -17.52 -17.12
N LYS A 737 -3.66 -17.64 -15.88
CA LYS A 737 -4.53 -18.75 -15.43
C LYS A 737 -5.83 -18.88 -16.23
N ASN A 738 -6.31 -17.77 -16.83
CA ASN A 738 -7.49 -17.76 -17.68
C ASN A 738 -7.23 -18.27 -19.11
N GLY A 739 -6.00 -18.72 -19.42
CA GLY A 739 -5.62 -19.23 -20.74
C GLY A 739 -5.32 -18.16 -21.77
N GLU A 740 -5.03 -16.95 -21.36
CA GLU A 740 -4.48 -15.92 -22.23
C GLU A 740 -2.96 -15.87 -22.13
N TYR A 741 -2.31 -15.42 -23.22
CA TYR A 741 -0.88 -15.12 -23.22
C TYR A 741 -0.58 -13.86 -24.04
N TYR A 742 0.54 -13.24 -23.76
CA TYR A 742 1.07 -12.11 -24.50
C TYR A 742 2.59 -12.01 -24.35
N LEU A 743 3.22 -11.30 -25.30
CA LEU A 743 4.65 -11.00 -25.25
C LEU A 743 4.87 -9.55 -24.88
N THR A 744 5.87 -9.32 -24.04
CA THR A 744 6.31 -7.98 -23.64
C THR A 744 7.81 -7.82 -23.84
N ASN A 745 8.27 -6.56 -23.89
CA ASN A 745 9.69 -6.28 -23.76
C ASN A 745 10.12 -6.42 -22.30
N PHE A 746 11.42 -6.34 -22.05
CA PHE A 746 12.00 -6.42 -20.71
C PHE A 746 12.24 -5.05 -20.04
N ASP A 747 11.34 -4.07 -20.29
CA ASP A 747 11.36 -2.77 -19.61
C ASP A 747 10.83 -2.91 -18.15
N THR A 748 11.58 -2.49 -17.16
CA THR A 748 11.21 -2.54 -15.74
C THR A 748 9.95 -1.74 -15.40
N SER A 749 9.50 -0.86 -16.27
CA SER A 749 8.23 -0.14 -16.11
C SER A 749 6.99 -0.98 -16.40
N ASN A 750 7.12 -2.18 -16.97
CA ASN A 750 5.98 -3.04 -17.25
C ASN A 750 5.31 -3.51 -15.96
N HIS A 751 3.98 -3.43 -15.94
CA HIS A 751 3.13 -4.02 -14.91
C HIS A 751 2.55 -5.33 -15.41
N TYR A 752 2.69 -6.38 -14.65
CA TYR A 752 2.18 -7.70 -14.98
C TYR A 752 0.91 -8.01 -14.19
N ASP A 753 0.11 -8.92 -14.73
CA ASP A 753 -1.19 -9.29 -14.14
C ASP A 753 -1.01 -10.11 -12.85
N ASP A 754 -1.98 -10.05 -11.92
CA ASP A 754 -1.95 -10.81 -10.67
C ASP A 754 -2.24 -12.32 -10.87
N ASN A 755 -2.85 -12.69 -11.98
CA ASN A 755 -3.23 -14.07 -12.31
C ASN A 755 -2.21 -14.78 -13.23
N ILE A 756 -0.93 -14.41 -13.15
CA ILE A 756 0.14 -15.06 -13.89
C ILE A 756 0.19 -16.54 -13.47
N MET A 757 0.25 -17.41 -14.46
CA MET A 757 0.52 -18.82 -14.30
C MET A 757 1.99 -19.15 -14.57
N HIS A 758 2.54 -18.55 -15.65
CA HIS A 758 3.92 -18.76 -16.05
C HIS A 758 4.50 -17.51 -16.72
N ILE A 759 5.77 -17.24 -16.44
CA ILE A 759 6.52 -16.14 -17.04
C ILE A 759 7.95 -16.60 -17.32
N GLU A 760 8.40 -16.44 -18.57
CA GLU A 760 9.76 -16.82 -18.98
C GLU A 760 10.23 -16.04 -20.21
N LYS A 761 11.48 -16.28 -20.62
CA LYS A 761 12.00 -15.82 -21.92
C LYS A 761 11.28 -16.55 -23.04
N TYR A 762 10.74 -15.81 -24.03
CA TYR A 762 10.01 -16.42 -25.15
C TYR A 762 10.92 -17.22 -26.06
N ASP A 763 10.56 -18.48 -26.28
CA ASP A 763 11.15 -19.37 -27.28
C ASP A 763 10.07 -19.77 -28.30
N GLU A 764 10.30 -19.43 -29.56
CA GLU A 764 9.36 -19.72 -30.66
C GLU A 764 9.22 -21.21 -31.00
N ARG A 765 10.15 -22.06 -30.55
CA ARG A 765 10.15 -23.51 -30.80
C ARG A 765 9.56 -24.32 -29.66
N LYS A 766 9.38 -23.72 -28.48
CA LYS A 766 8.91 -24.42 -27.29
C LYS A 766 7.47 -24.87 -27.44
N VAL A 767 7.26 -26.17 -27.17
CA VAL A 767 5.92 -26.79 -27.24
C VAL A 767 5.32 -26.82 -25.85
N TRP A 768 4.12 -26.27 -25.72
CA TRP A 768 3.37 -26.22 -24.49
C TRP A 768 2.25 -27.26 -24.49
N THR A 769 2.02 -27.90 -23.36
CA THR A 769 0.88 -28.76 -23.08
C THR A 769 -0.01 -28.09 -22.04
N ALA A 770 -1.24 -27.78 -22.41
CA ALA A 770 -2.23 -27.21 -21.51
C ALA A 770 -3.37 -28.20 -21.26
N ILE A 771 -3.67 -28.45 -19.99
CA ILE A 771 -4.84 -29.21 -19.55
C ILE A 771 -5.76 -28.20 -18.87
N TYR A 772 -7.01 -28.12 -19.35
CA TYR A 772 -7.92 -27.07 -18.90
C TYR A 772 -9.36 -27.57 -18.82
N ARG A 773 -10.14 -26.94 -17.94
CA ARG A 773 -11.60 -27.12 -17.85
C ARG A 773 -12.27 -26.18 -18.85
N ASP A 774 -13.05 -26.76 -19.76
CA ASP A 774 -13.76 -25.99 -20.80
C ASP A 774 -15.17 -25.66 -20.31
N ALA A 775 -15.41 -24.40 -19.99
CA ALA A 775 -16.69 -23.92 -19.49
C ALA A 775 -17.82 -23.97 -20.52
N GLU A 776 -17.52 -24.13 -21.82
CA GLU A 776 -18.53 -24.35 -22.86
C GLU A 776 -18.97 -25.82 -22.96
N LYS A 777 -18.19 -26.73 -22.35
CA LYS A 777 -18.39 -28.17 -22.42
C LYS A 777 -18.52 -28.75 -21.03
N ASP A 778 -19.42 -28.21 -20.26
CA ASP A 778 -19.78 -28.70 -18.90
C ASP A 778 -18.57 -28.81 -17.95
N ASN A 779 -17.59 -27.89 -18.04
CA ASN A 779 -16.35 -27.92 -17.27
C ASN A 779 -15.53 -29.22 -17.39
N GLN A 780 -15.69 -29.97 -18.49
CA GLN A 780 -14.92 -31.19 -18.72
C GLN A 780 -13.46 -30.85 -19.02
N LEU A 781 -12.55 -31.76 -18.70
CA LEU A 781 -11.11 -31.59 -18.87
C LEU A 781 -10.68 -31.95 -20.30
N TYR A 782 -9.97 -31.00 -20.91
CA TYR A 782 -9.37 -31.13 -22.23
C TYR A 782 -7.86 -30.96 -22.15
N VAL A 783 -7.14 -31.62 -23.02
CA VAL A 783 -5.71 -31.46 -23.23
C VAL A 783 -5.45 -30.94 -24.63
N LYS A 784 -4.53 -29.98 -24.73
CA LYS A 784 -4.10 -29.37 -25.98
C LYS A 784 -2.59 -29.16 -25.97
N ARG A 785 -1.93 -29.46 -27.11
CA ARG A 785 -0.51 -29.15 -27.31
C ARG A 785 -0.36 -28.08 -28.39
N MET A 786 0.54 -27.12 -28.18
CA MET A 786 0.70 -25.99 -29.10
C MET A 786 2.09 -25.33 -28.95
N VAL A 787 2.48 -24.64 -30.00
CA VAL A 787 3.53 -23.63 -30.00
C VAL A 787 2.85 -22.26 -30.01
N LEU A 788 3.35 -21.35 -29.22
CA LEU A 788 2.77 -20.01 -29.06
C LEU A 788 3.34 -19.07 -30.11
N ASN A 789 2.46 -18.37 -30.84
CA ASN A 789 2.87 -17.42 -31.86
C ASN A 789 3.36 -16.11 -31.28
N ALA A 790 4.37 -15.48 -31.87
CA ALA A 790 4.84 -14.17 -31.49
C ALA A 790 3.75 -13.11 -31.66
N SER A 791 3.09 -12.69 -30.59
CA SER A 791 2.05 -11.67 -30.60
C SER A 791 2.19 -10.71 -29.43
N LYS A 792 2.21 -9.41 -29.72
CA LYS A 792 2.14 -8.35 -28.68
C LYS A 792 0.72 -8.10 -28.18
N ARG A 793 -0.30 -8.70 -28.84
CA ARG A 793 -1.69 -8.64 -28.37
C ARG A 793 -1.98 -9.87 -27.53
N ARG A 794 -2.82 -9.73 -26.54
CA ARG A 794 -3.34 -10.86 -25.76
C ARG A 794 -4.03 -11.83 -26.71
N GLN A 795 -3.67 -13.08 -26.62
CA GLN A 795 -4.27 -14.18 -27.37
C GLN A 795 -4.70 -15.25 -26.40
N ARG A 796 -5.75 -15.95 -26.73
CA ARG A 796 -6.28 -17.06 -25.95
C ARG A 796 -5.96 -18.39 -26.63
N PHE A 797 -5.51 -19.37 -25.86
CA PHE A 797 -5.11 -20.67 -26.38
C PHE A 797 -5.99 -21.84 -25.88
N ILE A 798 -6.88 -21.57 -24.91
CA ILE A 798 -7.94 -22.47 -24.48
C ILE A 798 -9.30 -21.93 -24.97
N GLY A 799 -10.42 -22.65 -24.73
CA GLY A 799 -11.75 -22.26 -25.23
C GLY A 799 -12.13 -20.80 -25.01
N ASP A 800 -13.02 -20.27 -25.85
CA ASP A 800 -13.33 -18.82 -25.91
C ASP A 800 -14.07 -18.30 -24.67
N ASN A 801 -14.67 -19.19 -23.87
CA ASN A 801 -15.38 -18.81 -22.67
C ASN A 801 -14.43 -18.32 -21.57
N PRO A 802 -14.61 -17.08 -21.04
CA PRO A 802 -13.74 -16.53 -19.99
C PRO A 802 -13.70 -17.33 -18.68
N LYS A 803 -14.70 -18.18 -18.45
CA LYS A 803 -14.76 -19.06 -17.26
C LYS A 803 -13.94 -20.35 -17.41
N SER A 804 -13.38 -20.64 -18.58
CA SER A 804 -12.47 -21.76 -18.79
C SER A 804 -11.14 -21.49 -18.06
N VAL A 805 -10.63 -22.47 -17.32
CA VAL A 805 -9.45 -22.33 -16.47
C VAL A 805 -8.44 -23.43 -16.75
N ILE A 806 -7.16 -23.08 -16.79
CA ILE A 806 -6.06 -24.02 -16.90
C ILE A 806 -5.91 -24.75 -15.56
N THR A 807 -5.88 -26.09 -15.62
CA THR A 807 -5.64 -26.96 -14.47
C THR A 807 -4.16 -27.30 -14.35
N LEU A 808 -3.51 -27.61 -15.47
CA LEU A 808 -2.09 -27.93 -15.54
C LEU A 808 -1.48 -27.35 -16.82
N LEU A 809 -0.29 -26.78 -16.70
CA LEU A 809 0.51 -26.29 -17.81
C LEU A 809 1.90 -26.92 -17.71
N SER A 810 2.30 -27.64 -18.77
CA SER A 810 3.59 -28.29 -18.83
C SER A 810 4.40 -27.82 -20.04
N ASP A 811 5.67 -27.61 -19.84
CA ASP A 811 6.67 -27.30 -20.86
C ASP A 811 7.55 -28.52 -21.20
N ASN A 812 7.26 -29.68 -20.61
CA ASN A 812 7.97 -30.91 -20.91
C ASN A 812 7.75 -31.35 -22.35
N ALA A 813 8.81 -31.79 -23.01
CA ALA A 813 8.73 -32.33 -24.36
C ALA A 813 7.90 -33.64 -24.41
N TYR A 814 7.95 -34.44 -23.37
CA TYR A 814 7.28 -35.73 -23.23
C TYR A 814 6.43 -35.79 -21.93
N PRO A 815 5.37 -34.97 -21.82
CA PRO A 815 4.61 -34.86 -20.58
C PRO A 815 3.76 -36.12 -20.31
N ARG A 816 3.79 -36.57 -19.07
CA ARG A 816 2.95 -37.67 -18.56
C ARG A 816 2.12 -37.18 -17.41
N ILE A 817 0.90 -37.65 -17.32
CA ILE A 817 -0.04 -37.26 -16.26
C ILE A 817 -0.65 -38.46 -15.57
N LEU A 818 -0.87 -38.35 -14.29
CA LEU A 818 -1.69 -39.23 -13.47
C LEU A 818 -3.07 -38.56 -13.27
N VAL A 819 -4.11 -39.21 -13.70
CA VAL A 819 -5.50 -38.78 -13.55
C VAL A 819 -6.13 -39.58 -12.43
N LYS A 820 -6.61 -38.94 -11.38
CA LYS A 820 -7.37 -39.53 -10.28
C LYS A 820 -8.85 -39.19 -10.44
N PHE A 821 -9.68 -40.16 -10.31
CA PHE A 821 -11.13 -40.04 -10.48
C PHE A 821 -11.81 -39.64 -9.15
N GLY A 822 -12.99 -39.01 -9.22
CA GLY A 822 -13.73 -38.52 -8.07
C GLY A 822 -15.24 -38.62 -8.23
N GLY A 823 -15.99 -38.14 -7.25
CA GLY A 823 -17.43 -38.15 -7.25
C GLY A 823 -17.99 -39.57 -7.36
N GLU A 824 -18.91 -39.80 -8.32
CA GLU A 824 -19.50 -41.12 -8.58
C GLU A 824 -18.48 -42.11 -9.18
N ASP A 825 -17.41 -41.62 -9.80
CA ASP A 825 -16.36 -42.40 -10.46
C ASP A 825 -15.10 -42.64 -9.58
N ALA A 826 -15.15 -42.32 -8.30
CA ALA A 826 -14.01 -42.46 -7.36
C ALA A 826 -13.50 -43.92 -7.18
N ALA A 827 -14.27 -44.91 -7.62
CA ALA A 827 -13.87 -46.32 -7.59
C ALA A 827 -13.09 -46.80 -8.83
N GLN A 828 -12.90 -45.94 -9.83
CA GLN A 828 -12.09 -46.24 -11.00
C GLN A 828 -10.60 -46.24 -10.64
N GLU A 829 -9.83 -47.09 -11.31
CA GLU A 829 -8.36 -47.12 -11.16
C GLU A 829 -7.74 -45.87 -11.73
N ASP A 830 -6.70 -45.38 -11.09
CA ASP A 830 -5.93 -44.22 -11.54
C ASP A 830 -5.38 -44.44 -12.95
N LEU A 831 -5.54 -43.44 -13.82
CA LEU A 831 -5.14 -43.51 -15.22
C LEU A 831 -3.87 -42.71 -15.49
N ILE A 832 -2.83 -43.39 -15.99
CA ILE A 832 -1.60 -42.77 -16.46
C ILE A 832 -1.72 -42.54 -17.98
N ILE A 833 -1.52 -41.28 -18.40
CA ILE A 833 -1.59 -40.90 -19.81
C ILE A 833 -0.24 -40.35 -20.26
N ASP A 834 0.35 -40.96 -21.30
CA ASP A 834 1.41 -40.30 -22.08
C ASP A 834 0.76 -39.35 -23.08
N ILE A 835 1.04 -38.07 -22.91
CA ILE A 835 0.39 -37.04 -23.72
C ILE A 835 0.83 -37.07 -25.18
N ASN A 836 2.08 -37.52 -25.48
CA ASN A 836 2.56 -37.60 -26.85
C ASN A 836 1.83 -38.68 -27.65
N GLU A 837 1.51 -39.80 -27.02
CA GLU A 837 0.71 -40.87 -27.63
C GLU A 837 -0.78 -40.49 -27.68
N PHE A 838 -1.27 -39.83 -26.62
CA PHE A 838 -2.67 -39.45 -26.47
C PHE A 838 -3.09 -38.37 -27.45
N VAL A 839 -2.26 -37.31 -27.63
CA VAL A 839 -2.58 -36.15 -28.46
C VAL A 839 -1.53 -36.01 -29.58
N LYS A 840 -1.92 -36.29 -30.81
CA LYS A 840 -1.05 -36.06 -31.95
C LYS A 840 -0.87 -34.56 -32.18
N PHE A 841 0.39 -34.13 -32.29
CA PHE A 841 0.80 -32.74 -32.54
C PHE A 841 1.21 -32.57 -33.99
N TYR A 842 0.55 -31.65 -34.71
CA TYR A 842 0.83 -31.36 -36.13
C TYR A 842 1.19 -29.88 -36.30
N LYS A 843 2.38 -29.61 -36.85
CA LYS A 843 2.95 -28.27 -37.14
C LYS A 843 3.04 -27.38 -35.88
N TYR A 844 1.97 -26.67 -35.52
CA TYR A 844 2.01 -25.65 -34.45
C TYR A 844 0.95 -25.85 -33.36
N GLN A 845 -0.02 -26.77 -33.55
CA GLN A 845 -1.04 -27.03 -32.53
C GLN A 845 -1.72 -28.38 -32.70
N SER A 846 -2.27 -28.91 -31.64
CA SER A 846 -3.16 -30.06 -31.66
C SER A 846 -4.62 -29.63 -31.54
N VAL A 847 -5.55 -30.46 -31.95
CA VAL A 847 -6.97 -30.33 -31.64
C VAL A 847 -7.14 -30.73 -30.16
N ALA A 848 -7.89 -29.93 -29.40
CA ALA A 848 -8.17 -30.23 -28.02
C ALA A 848 -8.91 -31.59 -27.90
N LYS A 849 -8.39 -32.47 -27.05
CA LYS A 849 -8.94 -33.81 -26.82
C LYS A 849 -9.40 -33.92 -25.38
N ARG A 850 -10.60 -34.51 -25.15
CA ARG A 850 -11.11 -34.77 -23.81
C ARG A 850 -10.23 -35.79 -23.10
N VAL A 851 -9.89 -35.53 -21.84
CA VAL A 851 -8.97 -36.39 -21.07
C VAL A 851 -9.65 -37.71 -20.69
N SER A 852 -10.87 -37.62 -20.14
CA SER A 852 -11.67 -38.81 -19.78
C SER A 852 -13.17 -38.53 -19.91
N ALA A 853 -13.98 -39.59 -19.96
CA ALA A 853 -15.44 -39.50 -19.86
C ALA A 853 -15.91 -39.45 -18.41
N TYR A 854 -15.09 -39.91 -17.46
CA TYR A 854 -15.39 -39.99 -16.04
C TYR A 854 -15.08 -38.69 -15.30
N GLU A 855 -15.62 -38.52 -14.09
CA GLU A 855 -15.39 -37.37 -13.25
C GLU A 855 -13.97 -37.40 -12.69
N ILE A 856 -13.21 -36.32 -12.90
CA ILE A 856 -11.80 -36.23 -12.52
C ILE A 856 -11.67 -35.38 -11.26
N ALA A 857 -11.09 -35.95 -10.21
CA ALA A 857 -10.78 -35.26 -8.94
C ALA A 857 -9.52 -34.42 -9.04
N SER A 858 -8.41 -35.02 -9.49
CA SER A 858 -7.13 -34.33 -9.61
C SER A 858 -6.30 -34.84 -10.79
N ILE A 859 -5.36 -34.00 -11.22
CA ILE A 859 -4.34 -34.34 -12.22
C ILE A 859 -2.99 -33.95 -11.65
N GLU A 860 -2.04 -34.89 -11.73
CA GLU A 860 -0.66 -34.66 -11.31
C GLU A 860 0.26 -34.97 -12.50
N GLU A 861 1.28 -34.10 -12.69
CA GLU A 861 2.30 -34.37 -13.69
C GLU A 861 3.30 -35.37 -13.15
N LEU A 862 3.63 -36.39 -13.94
CA LEU A 862 4.62 -37.41 -13.62
C LEU A 862 5.95 -37.13 -14.35
N GLU A 863 7.04 -37.64 -13.82
CA GLU A 863 8.32 -37.56 -14.52
C GLU A 863 8.23 -38.20 -15.90
N PRO A 864 8.78 -37.55 -16.94
CA PRO A 864 8.78 -38.09 -18.30
C PRO A 864 9.62 -39.37 -18.38
N THR A 865 9.22 -40.32 -19.22
CA THR A 865 9.99 -41.54 -19.47
C THR A 865 11.13 -41.34 -20.47
N HIS A 866 11.04 -40.26 -21.23
CA HIS A 866 12.06 -39.85 -22.22
C HIS A 866 12.42 -38.39 -22.01
N TYR A 867 13.69 -38.08 -22.13
CA TYR A 867 14.18 -36.72 -22.14
C TYR A 867 14.66 -36.39 -23.55
N PRO A 868 14.49 -35.17 -24.08
CA PRO A 868 15.14 -34.76 -25.30
C PRO A 868 16.67 -34.95 -25.14
N GLU A 869 17.30 -35.56 -26.14
CA GLU A 869 18.74 -35.57 -26.18
C GLU A 869 19.22 -34.12 -26.15
N PRO A 870 20.21 -33.79 -25.30
CA PRO A 870 20.79 -32.45 -25.33
C PRO A 870 21.26 -32.24 -26.79
N ASP A 871 20.77 -31.19 -27.42
CA ASP A 871 21.24 -30.79 -28.74
C ASP A 871 22.77 -30.72 -28.65
N GLY A 872 23.43 -31.64 -29.39
CA GLY A 872 24.87 -31.66 -29.44
C GLY A 872 25.36 -30.29 -29.86
N GLU A 873 26.17 -29.67 -29.03
CA GLU A 873 26.87 -28.44 -29.42
C GLU A 873 27.46 -28.67 -30.81
N ASP A 874 27.08 -27.84 -31.76
CA ASP A 874 27.55 -27.90 -33.13
C ASP A 874 29.08 -27.71 -33.08
N PRO A 875 29.91 -28.68 -33.51
CA PRO A 875 31.36 -28.58 -33.37
C PRO A 875 31.99 -27.40 -34.11
N GLU A 876 31.19 -26.74 -34.97
CA GLU A 876 31.61 -25.56 -35.74
C GLU A 876 31.63 -24.25 -34.93
N GLU A 877 30.83 -24.14 -33.83
CA GLU A 877 30.85 -22.93 -33.00
C GLU A 877 32.02 -22.92 -31.98
N GLU A 878 32.59 -24.08 -31.60
CA GLU A 878 33.72 -24.10 -30.69
C GLU A 878 35.06 -23.80 -31.41
N GLU A 879 35.16 -24.01 -32.70
CA GLU A 879 36.36 -23.59 -33.45
C GLU A 879 36.36 -22.10 -33.79
N GLU A 880 35.21 -21.48 -34.00
CA GLU A 880 35.15 -20.01 -34.20
C GLU A 880 35.44 -19.24 -32.87
N SER A 881 35.11 -19.79 -31.69
CA SER A 881 35.40 -19.11 -30.43
C SER A 881 36.87 -19.18 -30.02
N LYS A 882 37.57 -20.24 -30.39
CA LYS A 882 39.04 -20.42 -30.08
C LYS A 882 39.95 -19.70 -31.10
N THR A 883 39.54 -19.60 -32.36
CA THR A 883 40.22 -18.79 -33.34
C THR A 883 40.02 -17.28 -33.11
N GLY A 884 38.83 -16.85 -32.64
CA GLY A 884 38.53 -15.46 -32.31
C GLY A 884 39.37 -14.90 -31.16
N GLU A 885 39.72 -15.70 -30.14
CA GLU A 885 40.55 -15.23 -29.04
C GLU A 885 42.06 -15.14 -29.34
N GLN A 886 42.59 -15.93 -30.27
CA GLN A 886 43.98 -15.81 -30.67
C GLN A 886 44.20 -14.72 -31.71
N GLU A 887 43.29 -14.51 -32.64
CA GLU A 887 43.36 -13.38 -33.57
C GLU A 887 43.09 -12.01 -32.92
N SER A 888 42.27 -11.93 -31.86
CA SER A 888 41.99 -10.69 -31.17
C SER A 888 43.20 -10.16 -30.38
N LYS A 889 44.13 -11.01 -29.91
CA LYS A 889 45.36 -10.59 -29.21
C LYS A 889 46.46 -10.13 -30.16
N ALA A 890 46.51 -10.68 -31.39
CA ALA A 890 47.51 -10.33 -32.39
C ALA A 890 47.22 -9.01 -33.13
N ASN A 891 45.91 -8.63 -33.27
CA ASN A 891 45.48 -7.44 -33.98
C ASN A 891 45.36 -6.14 -33.15
N MET A 892 45.65 -6.18 -31.84
CA MET A 892 45.55 -5.03 -30.99
C MET A 892 46.66 -3.97 -31.15
N ASP A 893 47.74 -4.30 -31.84
CA ASP A 893 48.93 -3.45 -31.97
C ASP A 893 49.16 -2.82 -33.33
N MET A 894 48.29 -3.05 -34.34
CA MET A 894 48.48 -2.52 -35.70
C MET A 894 47.49 -1.47 -36.12
N ALA A 895 47.98 -0.30 -36.49
CA ALA A 895 47.20 0.76 -37.12
C ALA A 895 47.49 0.78 -38.63
N MET A 896 46.42 0.85 -39.46
CA MET A 896 46.59 0.97 -40.91
C MET A 896 46.45 2.43 -41.36
N ALA A 897 47.34 2.88 -42.25
CA ALA A 897 47.20 4.14 -42.97
C ALA A 897 46.95 3.89 -44.46
N GLU A 898 46.04 4.63 -45.07
CA GLU A 898 45.79 4.55 -46.51
C GLU A 898 46.29 5.82 -47.18
N GLU A 899 47.08 5.65 -48.20
CA GLU A 899 47.61 6.73 -49.04
C GLU A 899 47.05 6.61 -50.49
N LYS A 900 46.51 7.73 -51.02
CA LYS A 900 46.13 7.77 -52.44
C LYS A 900 47.26 8.28 -53.29
N ASP A 901 47.67 7.51 -54.28
CA ASP A 901 48.65 7.90 -55.30
C ASP A 901 48.01 8.94 -56.21
N PRO A 902 48.62 10.12 -56.32
CA PRO A 902 48.08 11.25 -57.04
C PRO A 902 48.08 11.04 -58.58
N ASP A 903 48.88 10.13 -59.15
CA ASP A 903 49.01 9.94 -60.60
C ASP A 903 48.16 8.77 -61.15
N THR A 904 47.89 7.77 -60.32
CA THR A 904 47.17 6.56 -60.72
C THR A 904 45.82 6.36 -60.05
N GLY A 905 45.47 7.13 -59.04
CA GLY A 905 44.20 7.10 -58.30
C GLY A 905 44.04 5.84 -57.40
N LYS A 906 45.02 4.96 -57.35
CA LYS A 906 44.98 3.76 -56.50
C LYS A 906 45.34 4.06 -55.06
N THR A 907 44.67 3.42 -54.13
CA THR A 907 44.92 3.56 -52.72
C THR A 907 45.95 2.49 -52.26
N ARG A 908 47.05 2.91 -51.63
CA ARG A 908 48.01 2.03 -50.98
C ARG A 908 47.76 1.99 -49.45
N LYS A 909 47.87 0.83 -48.84
CA LYS A 909 47.71 0.64 -47.38
C LYS A 909 49.11 0.39 -46.78
N HIS A 910 49.41 1.17 -45.75
CA HIS A 910 50.66 1.03 -44.97
C HIS A 910 50.36 0.65 -43.51
N ILE A 911 51.21 -0.23 -42.97
CA ILE A 911 51.10 -0.66 -41.58
C ILE A 911 51.94 0.30 -40.71
N ILE A 912 51.38 0.80 -39.61
CA ILE A 912 52.06 1.68 -38.66
C ILE A 912 52.37 0.88 -37.40
N ASP A 913 53.63 0.85 -36.98
CA ASP A 913 54.03 0.34 -35.69
C ASP A 913 53.52 1.31 -34.57
N GLU A 914 52.58 0.88 -33.76
CA GLU A 914 52.02 1.69 -32.71
C GLU A 914 52.98 2.02 -31.55
N LYS A 915 54.02 1.25 -31.37
CA LYS A 915 55.05 1.48 -30.32
C LYS A 915 56.01 2.60 -30.67
N THR A 916 56.37 2.70 -31.90
CA THR A 916 57.34 3.68 -32.42
C THR A 916 56.67 4.87 -33.13
N GLY A 917 55.42 4.69 -33.61
CA GLY A 917 54.70 5.68 -34.41
C GLY A 917 55.29 5.96 -35.78
N GLN A 918 56.16 5.08 -36.28
CA GLN A 918 56.79 5.19 -37.61
C GLN A 918 55.94 4.45 -38.69
N LEU A 919 55.82 5.07 -39.84
CA LEU A 919 55.27 4.44 -41.05
C LEU A 919 56.33 3.51 -41.64
N ASP A 920 55.98 2.29 -41.87
CA ASP A 920 56.81 1.43 -42.70
C ASP A 920 56.70 1.84 -44.18
N LEU A 921 57.71 2.53 -44.72
CA LEU A 921 57.75 3.07 -46.07
C LEU A 921 58.17 2.02 -47.11
N PHE A 922 58.52 0.79 -46.69
CA PHE A 922 59.02 -0.25 -47.56
C PHE A 922 58.24 -1.57 -47.49
N GLY A 923 56.96 -1.48 -47.03
CA GLY A 923 56.10 -2.66 -47.05
C GLY A 923 55.91 -3.25 -48.43
N SER A 924 56.32 -4.52 -48.64
CA SER A 924 56.06 -5.29 -49.82
C SER A 924 54.56 -5.29 -50.19
N ASP A 925 54.33 -5.16 -51.50
CA ASP A 925 52.98 -5.25 -52.11
C ASP A 925 52.26 -6.55 -51.69
N VAL A 926 51.16 -6.45 -50.97
CA VAL A 926 50.19 -7.52 -50.79
C VAL A 926 48.84 -7.02 -51.23
#